data_212fd0b64c3f06d5534f58b2f5dc72c5
#
_entry.id   212fd0b64c3f06d5534f58b2f5dc72c5
#
_cell.length_a   1.000
_cell.length_b   1.000
_cell.length_c   1.000
_cell.angle_alpha   90.00
_cell.angle_beta   90.00
_cell.angle_gamma   90.00
#
_symmetry.space_group_name_H-M   'P 1'
#
loop_
_entity.id
_entity.type
_entity.pdbx_description
1 polymer ?
#
loop_
_entity_poly.entity_id
_entity_poly.type
_entity_poly.pdbx_seq_one_letter_code
_entity_poly.pdbx_strand_id
1 'polypeptide(L)'
;MIKLLLSSFIILATLVSPAIAQFPGAGGTSQPKALPGTAGDQTPKGNSKLSGSIVDSSSAKGIEFASIALYSKTSGQAVDGTVADEKGKFTLSKLAAGEYKVLISFIGFVNKTIDNITIGKGQELDLGVINLSSNTKTLNEVTVTGQAALIEEKVDRLVYNAEKDITAKGGDATDILRKVPLLTVDLDGNVSLRGSQNIRVLVNNKPSTIIANSVADALKQIPADQIKSVEVITSPSAKYDAEGSGGIINIITKKNSLQGLNLNVDSGIGNRGSILSLNGGYRKGKAGFTIGGFGRGMYNTITKTTLEQTSIVNDVSTVTRQTGDGSSRGLFGNYNLGFDYDLAKNQSITAGVRYGVRNFRSQQDLITRIMKTGETDFNSARNVDAKNLSGTIDANIDYLHTFKPQQEWSISTLYSRNDLTNDFDADILNGGNELISRQRNLNKSINQEFTLQSDYQTPIKKNQMLEFGGKAIFREVTSAYNFLIAEPTGDFRPELDQPAGDLTYHQNIAAGYTSYTYTTKKRYTFKGGLRYEHTFIDASTNEGTVGVGNYGVLVPSVNASKTFKGTTLKLGYNRRIQRPGLQQLNPNFNSANPQNITIGNPELRPELTNNFELGVSKNIKKTFINATFFGRVTNNAITQVRQPSDTLAGSIITTYENIGKQHAYGVNLFANVAATSKISFGIFSNIFYTTLTGQTLEKGVSRTLDNSGFVVSGGLFSQATFKNGWGAQAFGFMQGNQVQLQGHQGGFGFYTVGVKKEFADKKASLGLAAENFLSRRFKMHTELTSPDFNQVNDIFMYNRGVRLTFTYKIGKMTMDAPKRKAKSVNNDDVKSEGGGQSGPAPAGGGNAPR
;
A
#
# COMPACT_ATOMS: atom_id res chain seq x y z
N MET A 1 26.65 9.07 -3.79
CA MET A 1 25.19 9.16 -3.76
C MET A 1 24.63 9.67 -2.43
N ILE A 2 25.02 9.11 -1.29
CA ILE A 2 24.60 9.58 0.05
C ILE A 2 25.03 11.03 0.32
N LYS A 3 26.23 11.45 -0.09
CA LYS A 3 26.70 12.85 0.04
C LYS A 3 25.91 13.83 -0.81
N LEU A 4 25.41 13.42 -1.99
CA LEU A 4 24.56 14.25 -2.86
C LEU A 4 23.14 14.40 -2.34
N LEU A 5 22.58 13.36 -1.71
CA LEU A 5 21.27 13.43 -1.05
C LEU A 5 21.30 14.29 0.20
N LEU A 6 22.38 14.21 0.98
CA LEU A 6 22.58 15.06 2.17
C LEU A 6 22.82 16.53 1.77
N SER A 7 23.58 16.80 0.70
CA SER A 7 23.79 18.17 0.21
C SER A 7 22.52 18.77 -0.39
N SER A 8 21.70 17.99 -1.08
CA SER A 8 20.39 18.44 -1.57
C SER A 8 19.41 18.74 -0.43
N PHE A 9 19.54 18.04 0.70
CA PHE A 9 18.73 18.29 1.89
C PHE A 9 19.13 19.60 2.59
N ILE A 10 20.41 19.94 2.61
CA ILE A 10 20.94 21.21 3.16
C ILE A 10 20.53 22.39 2.27
N ILE A 11 20.55 22.24 0.95
CA ILE A 11 20.12 23.28 0.01
C ILE A 11 18.61 23.55 0.09
N LEU A 12 17.79 22.53 0.34
CA LEU A 12 16.35 22.72 0.54
C LEU A 12 16.01 23.34 1.90
N ALA A 13 16.84 23.12 2.91
CA ALA A 13 16.68 23.72 4.24
C ALA A 13 17.16 25.19 4.29
N THR A 14 18.11 25.57 3.44
CA THR A 14 18.63 26.96 3.37
C THR A 14 17.78 27.90 2.50
N LEU A 15 16.87 27.35 1.66
CA LEU A 15 15.93 28.17 0.87
C LEU A 15 14.68 28.63 1.63
N VAL A 16 14.56 28.33 2.91
CA VAL A 16 13.46 28.79 3.79
C VAL A 16 13.98 29.82 4.81
N SER A 17 14.84 30.71 4.41
CA SER A 17 15.10 31.92 5.21
C SER A 17 14.05 32.99 4.90
N PRO A 18 13.36 33.55 5.89
CA PRO A 18 12.40 34.60 5.61
C PRO A 18 13.15 35.88 5.20
N ALA A 19 13.02 36.25 3.96
CA ALA A 19 13.39 37.61 3.53
C ALA A 19 12.43 38.60 4.19
N ILE A 20 12.90 39.26 5.22
CA ILE A 20 12.27 40.46 5.78
C ILE A 20 12.65 41.59 4.82
N ALA A 21 11.79 41.89 3.87
CA ALA A 21 11.88 43.12 3.12
C ALA A 21 11.23 44.23 3.92
N GLN A 22 12.03 45.16 4.43
CA GLN A 22 11.58 46.47 4.91
C GLN A 22 11.07 47.30 3.72
N PHE A 23 9.82 47.72 3.80
CA PHE A 23 9.30 48.79 2.96
C PHE A 23 9.17 50.07 3.80
N PRO A 24 9.55 51.28 3.25
CA PRO A 24 9.43 52.54 3.95
C PRO A 24 7.98 52.99 4.08
N GLY A 25 7.68 53.62 5.20
CA GLY A 25 6.34 54.07 5.54
C GLY A 25 5.85 55.23 4.66
N ALA A 26 4.57 55.19 4.36
CA ALA A 26 3.75 56.33 4.06
C ALA A 26 2.35 56.13 4.66
N GLY A 27 1.92 57.06 5.45
CA GLY A 27 0.68 57.04 6.21
C GLY A 27 -0.57 57.06 5.32
N GLY A 28 -1.62 56.45 5.83
CA GLY A 28 -2.94 56.46 5.22
C GLY A 28 -3.88 55.57 6.02
N THR A 29 -4.65 56.18 6.89
CA THR A 29 -5.75 55.56 7.62
C THR A 29 -6.83 55.07 6.64
N SER A 30 -6.99 53.74 6.53
CA SER A 30 -8.24 53.13 6.04
C SER A 30 -8.47 51.79 6.75
N GLN A 31 -9.61 51.73 7.40
CA GLN A 31 -10.14 50.56 8.09
C GLN A 31 -10.23 49.35 7.14
N PRO A 32 -9.94 48.11 7.62
CA PRO A 32 -10.19 46.91 6.81
C PRO A 32 -11.70 46.67 6.67
N LYS A 33 -12.17 46.57 5.46
CA LYS A 33 -13.51 46.06 5.12
C LYS A 33 -13.68 44.62 5.64
N ALA A 34 -14.74 44.45 6.45
CA ALA A 34 -15.16 43.16 6.98
C ALA A 34 -15.48 42.14 5.83
N LEU A 35 -15.03 40.89 6.02
CA LEU A 35 -15.42 39.74 5.20
C LEU A 35 -16.94 39.47 5.35
N PRO A 36 -17.68 39.15 4.30
CA PRO A 36 -19.08 38.77 4.42
C PRO A 36 -19.17 37.34 4.95
N GLY A 37 -19.83 37.15 6.10
CA GLY A 37 -20.16 35.81 6.60
C GLY A 37 -20.17 35.55 8.08
N THR A 38 -20.01 36.55 8.92
CA THR A 38 -20.43 36.48 10.32
C THR A 38 -21.71 37.28 10.45
N ALA A 39 -22.79 36.64 10.89
CA ALA A 39 -24.01 37.33 11.28
C ALA A 39 -23.62 38.41 12.29
N GLY A 40 -23.79 39.66 11.95
CA GLY A 40 -23.42 40.80 12.76
C GLY A 40 -24.14 40.74 14.09
N ASP A 41 -23.42 41.09 15.12
CA ASP A 41 -23.88 41.40 16.45
C ASP A 41 -24.95 42.47 16.37
N GLN A 42 -26.21 42.10 16.16
CA GLN A 42 -27.39 42.96 16.14
C GLN A 42 -28.10 42.97 17.51
N THR A 43 -27.37 42.71 18.59
CA THR A 43 -27.92 42.88 19.93
C THR A 43 -27.93 44.39 20.25
N PRO A 44 -29.09 44.97 20.57
CA PRO A 44 -29.14 46.37 20.98
C PRO A 44 -28.29 46.55 22.25
N LYS A 45 -27.19 47.30 22.15
CA LYS A 45 -26.33 47.62 23.28
C LYS A 45 -27.01 48.69 24.12
N GLY A 46 -27.28 48.38 25.39
CA GLY A 46 -27.81 49.29 26.40
C GLY A 46 -26.75 49.65 27.44
N ASN A 47 -27.20 50.26 28.52
CA ASN A 47 -26.38 50.64 29.68
C ASN A 47 -26.81 49.92 30.97
N SER A 48 -27.63 48.89 30.87
CA SER A 48 -28.11 48.11 32.04
C SER A 48 -27.17 46.99 32.37
N LYS A 49 -27.27 46.48 33.58
CA LYS A 49 -26.40 45.44 34.14
C LYS A 49 -27.20 44.37 34.88
N LEU A 50 -26.82 43.12 34.73
CA LEU A 50 -27.37 41.98 35.44
C LEU A 50 -26.26 41.26 36.19
N SER A 51 -26.47 41.00 37.49
CA SER A 51 -25.50 40.32 38.35
C SER A 51 -26.19 39.24 39.20
N GLY A 52 -25.37 38.40 39.82
CA GLY A 52 -25.81 37.38 40.75
C GLY A 52 -24.66 36.50 41.22
N SER A 53 -24.97 35.56 42.13
CA SER A 53 -23.99 34.62 42.69
C SER A 53 -24.55 33.19 42.63
N ILE A 54 -23.77 32.28 42.09
CA ILE A 54 -24.15 30.88 41.91
C ILE A 54 -23.46 30.05 42.98
N VAL A 55 -24.25 29.31 43.77
CA VAL A 55 -23.71 28.47 44.83
C VAL A 55 -24.29 27.06 44.76
N ASP A 56 -23.52 26.10 45.21
CA ASP A 56 -23.98 24.71 45.39
C ASP A 56 -24.99 24.64 46.57
N SER A 57 -26.17 24.12 46.31
CA SER A 57 -27.26 23.99 47.28
C SER A 57 -26.92 23.13 48.49
N SER A 58 -25.93 22.22 48.38
CA SER A 58 -25.54 21.31 49.46
C SER A 58 -24.40 21.84 50.33
N SER A 59 -23.43 22.59 49.76
CA SER A 59 -22.25 23.05 50.45
C SER A 59 -22.21 24.58 50.66
N ALA A 60 -23.17 25.32 50.09
CA ALA A 60 -23.23 26.77 50.07
C ALA A 60 -21.96 27.49 49.55
N LYS A 61 -21.05 26.74 48.83
CA LYS A 61 -19.86 27.30 48.24
C LYS A 61 -20.14 27.82 46.83
N GLY A 62 -19.47 28.89 46.43
CA GLY A 62 -19.53 29.42 45.06
C GLY A 62 -19.12 28.41 44.03
N ILE A 63 -19.84 28.34 42.91
CA ILE A 63 -19.55 27.45 41.80
C ILE A 63 -18.77 28.23 40.75
N GLU A 64 -17.47 28.03 40.75
CA GLU A 64 -16.54 28.64 39.80
C GLU A 64 -16.79 28.14 38.39
N PHE A 65 -16.66 29.00 37.35
CA PHE A 65 -16.85 28.69 35.94
C PHE A 65 -18.23 28.13 35.54
N ALA A 66 -19.28 28.35 36.38
CA ALA A 66 -20.63 28.08 35.91
C ALA A 66 -20.94 28.98 34.69
N SER A 67 -21.56 28.38 33.66
CA SER A 67 -21.89 29.12 32.43
C SER A 67 -23.27 29.76 32.56
N ILE A 68 -23.35 31.04 32.27
CA ILE A 68 -24.57 31.87 32.31
C ILE A 68 -24.86 32.36 30.90
N ALA A 69 -26.01 32.00 30.33
CA ALA A 69 -26.46 32.45 29.00
C ALA A 69 -27.76 33.25 29.15
N LEU A 70 -27.77 34.46 28.59
CA LEU A 70 -28.92 35.37 28.61
C LEU A 70 -29.65 35.28 27.25
N TYR A 71 -30.92 34.96 27.27
CA TYR A 71 -31.79 34.89 26.09
C TYR A 71 -32.83 36.00 26.10
N SER A 72 -33.05 36.62 24.96
CA SER A 72 -34.18 37.56 24.77
C SER A 72 -35.47 36.71 24.70
N LYS A 73 -36.46 37.09 25.49
CA LYS A 73 -37.78 36.45 25.51
C LYS A 73 -38.55 36.70 24.21
N THR A 74 -38.32 37.84 23.57
CA THR A 74 -39.00 38.25 22.34
C THR A 74 -38.48 37.51 21.13
N SER A 75 -37.16 37.27 21.01
CA SER A 75 -36.56 36.59 19.86
C SER A 75 -36.22 35.13 20.11
N GLY A 76 -36.20 34.67 21.38
CA GLY A 76 -35.81 33.33 21.78
C GLY A 76 -34.30 33.04 21.57
N GLN A 77 -33.49 33.99 21.10
CA GLN A 77 -32.07 33.81 20.80
C GLN A 77 -31.20 34.25 21.99
N ALA A 78 -30.03 33.62 22.13
CA ALA A 78 -29.03 34.07 23.09
C ALA A 78 -28.49 35.45 22.70
N VAL A 79 -28.53 36.42 23.61
CA VAL A 79 -28.11 37.80 23.38
C VAL A 79 -26.82 38.14 24.08
N ASP A 80 -26.46 37.44 25.18
CA ASP A 80 -25.21 37.60 25.88
C ASP A 80 -24.92 36.38 26.77
N GLY A 81 -23.69 36.26 27.28
CA GLY A 81 -23.31 35.18 28.18
C GLY A 81 -21.96 35.44 28.87
N THR A 82 -21.82 34.84 30.06
CA THR A 82 -20.60 34.96 30.87
C THR A 82 -20.37 33.69 31.67
N VAL A 83 -19.26 33.63 32.39
CA VAL A 83 -18.96 32.57 33.36
C VAL A 83 -18.79 33.15 34.74
N ALA A 84 -19.12 32.40 35.78
CA ALA A 84 -18.95 32.80 37.16
C ALA A 84 -17.46 32.80 37.56
N ASP A 85 -17.07 33.74 38.42
CA ASP A 85 -15.74 33.81 39.00
C ASP A 85 -15.48 32.76 40.11
N GLU A 86 -14.28 32.76 40.69
CA GLU A 86 -13.87 31.84 41.76
C GLU A 86 -14.81 31.83 42.99
N LYS A 87 -15.60 32.89 43.20
CA LYS A 87 -16.61 32.97 44.27
C LYS A 87 -18.02 32.72 43.79
N GLY A 88 -18.19 32.25 42.54
CA GLY A 88 -19.49 32.01 41.95
C GLY A 88 -20.22 33.26 41.45
N LYS A 89 -19.64 34.44 41.50
CA LYS A 89 -20.29 35.71 41.08
C LYS A 89 -20.19 35.87 39.55
N PHE A 90 -21.23 36.42 38.96
CA PHE A 90 -21.26 36.78 37.56
C PHE A 90 -21.84 38.17 37.32
N THR A 91 -21.46 38.77 36.20
CA THR A 91 -21.98 40.06 35.77
C THR A 91 -22.08 40.13 34.26
N LEU A 92 -23.24 40.50 33.75
CA LEU A 92 -23.51 40.83 32.36
C LEU A 92 -23.74 42.35 32.27
N SER A 93 -23.04 43.07 31.42
CA SER A 93 -23.07 44.53 31.29
C SER A 93 -23.51 44.94 29.89
N LYS A 94 -23.90 46.22 29.71
CA LYS A 94 -24.32 46.80 28.42
C LYS A 94 -25.59 46.13 27.85
N LEU A 95 -26.50 45.71 28.70
CA LEU A 95 -27.75 45.12 28.32
C LEU A 95 -28.77 46.22 27.92
N ALA A 96 -29.56 45.92 26.86
CA ALA A 96 -30.69 46.76 26.51
C ALA A 96 -31.86 46.55 27.46
N ALA A 97 -32.79 47.50 27.57
CA ALA A 97 -34.05 47.32 28.29
C ALA A 97 -34.90 46.27 27.56
N GLY A 98 -35.45 45.30 28.28
CA GLY A 98 -36.23 44.23 27.68
C GLY A 98 -36.56 43.09 28.64
N GLU A 99 -37.29 42.11 28.13
CA GLU A 99 -37.57 40.86 28.86
C GLU A 99 -36.61 39.75 28.49
N TYR A 100 -36.05 39.09 29.50
CA TYR A 100 -34.98 38.10 29.33
C TYR A 100 -35.26 36.83 30.10
N LYS A 101 -34.50 35.79 29.74
CA LYS A 101 -34.44 34.53 30.43
C LYS A 101 -32.95 34.18 30.61
N VAL A 102 -32.56 33.74 31.80
CA VAL A 102 -31.21 33.29 32.12
C VAL A 102 -31.19 31.79 32.26
N LEU A 103 -30.28 31.15 31.54
CA LEU A 103 -29.95 29.73 31.70
C LEU A 103 -28.59 29.57 32.35
N ILE A 104 -28.54 28.88 33.47
CA ILE A 104 -27.34 28.60 34.24
C ILE A 104 -27.05 27.12 34.16
N SER A 105 -25.83 26.75 33.77
CA SER A 105 -25.40 25.37 33.64
C SER A 105 -23.99 25.15 34.18
N PHE A 106 -23.79 24.03 34.84
CA PHE A 106 -22.46 23.58 35.27
C PHE A 106 -22.40 22.04 35.28
N ILE A 107 -21.22 21.50 35.00
CA ILE A 107 -21.02 20.04 34.91
C ILE A 107 -21.26 19.40 36.27
N GLY A 108 -22.20 18.42 36.35
CA GLY A 108 -22.54 17.73 37.56
C GLY A 108 -23.71 18.34 38.34
N PHE A 109 -24.32 19.44 37.86
CA PHE A 109 -25.47 20.11 38.45
C PHE A 109 -26.68 20.08 37.50
N VAL A 110 -27.86 20.22 38.07
CA VAL A 110 -29.09 20.38 37.28
C VAL A 110 -29.12 21.80 36.71
N ASN A 111 -29.33 21.95 35.42
CA ASN A 111 -29.46 23.27 34.78
C ASN A 111 -30.63 24.04 35.42
N LYS A 112 -30.40 25.30 35.77
CA LYS A 112 -31.43 26.19 36.34
C LYS A 112 -31.75 27.27 35.33
N THR A 113 -33.01 27.48 35.10
CA THR A 113 -33.55 28.54 34.28
C THR A 113 -34.27 29.54 35.17
N ILE A 114 -34.03 30.86 34.94
CA ILE A 114 -34.76 31.94 35.57
C ILE A 114 -35.48 32.67 34.43
N ASP A 115 -36.79 32.56 34.42
CA ASP A 115 -37.65 33.14 33.40
C ASP A 115 -38.17 34.51 33.85
N ASN A 116 -38.68 35.33 32.94
CA ASN A 116 -39.37 36.60 33.19
C ASN A 116 -38.50 37.66 33.89
N ILE A 117 -37.26 37.82 33.52
CA ILE A 117 -36.36 38.86 33.98
C ILE A 117 -36.60 40.12 33.15
N THR A 118 -37.16 41.17 33.77
CA THR A 118 -37.40 42.44 33.12
C THR A 118 -36.28 43.43 33.52
N ILE A 119 -35.56 43.96 32.55
CA ILE A 119 -34.45 44.92 32.75
C ILE A 119 -34.89 46.26 32.17
N GLY A 120 -34.98 47.31 33.02
CA GLY A 120 -35.27 48.67 32.63
C GLY A 120 -34.03 49.38 32.07
N LYS A 121 -34.23 50.56 31.45
CA LYS A 121 -33.11 51.36 30.84
C LYS A 121 -32.18 51.89 31.92
N GLY A 122 -30.91 51.54 31.89
CA GLY A 122 -29.91 51.95 32.87
C GLY A 122 -30.00 51.27 34.23
N GLN A 123 -30.81 50.23 34.36
CA GLN A 123 -31.03 49.50 35.59
C GLN A 123 -29.90 48.51 35.89
N GLU A 124 -29.44 48.46 37.12
CA GLU A 124 -28.63 47.37 37.67
C GLU A 124 -29.55 46.42 38.43
N LEU A 125 -29.69 45.17 37.94
CA LEU A 125 -30.49 44.14 38.53
C LEU A 125 -29.59 43.06 39.10
N ASP A 126 -29.73 42.74 40.41
CA ASP A 126 -29.07 41.63 41.07
C ASP A 126 -30.07 40.50 41.30
N LEU A 127 -29.78 39.30 40.75
CA LEU A 127 -30.60 38.09 40.92
C LEU A 127 -30.35 37.41 42.28
N GLY A 128 -29.45 37.95 43.11
CA GLY A 128 -29.09 37.37 44.39
C GLY A 128 -28.36 36.08 44.32
N VAL A 129 -28.54 35.21 45.31
CA VAL A 129 -27.93 33.89 45.41
C VAL A 129 -28.77 32.87 44.70
N ILE A 130 -28.17 32.22 43.69
CA ILE A 130 -28.80 31.20 42.87
C ILE A 130 -28.25 29.85 43.26
N ASN A 131 -29.07 29.00 43.88
CA ASN A 131 -28.66 27.67 44.28
C ASN A 131 -28.81 26.68 43.12
N LEU A 132 -27.74 25.93 42.78
CA LEU A 132 -27.75 24.81 41.88
C LEU A 132 -27.70 23.51 42.68
N SER A 133 -28.62 22.60 42.38
CA SER A 133 -28.64 21.26 42.98
C SER A 133 -27.75 20.29 42.22
N SER A 134 -26.95 19.51 42.93
CA SER A 134 -26.15 18.47 42.29
C SER A 134 -27.05 17.39 41.67
N ASN A 135 -26.71 16.89 40.53
CA ASN A 135 -27.47 15.87 39.80
C ASN A 135 -27.15 14.48 40.39
N THR A 136 -27.73 14.14 41.54
CA THR A 136 -27.56 12.83 42.19
C THR A 136 -28.49 11.77 41.61
N LYS A 137 -28.65 11.67 40.29
CA LYS A 137 -29.12 10.40 39.72
C LYS A 137 -27.97 9.41 39.84
N THR A 138 -28.19 8.36 40.62
CA THR A 138 -27.37 7.16 40.78
C THR A 138 -26.74 6.81 39.41
N LEU A 139 -25.46 7.01 39.30
CA LEU A 139 -24.66 6.56 38.19
C LEU A 139 -24.64 5.04 38.19
N ASN A 140 -25.52 4.41 37.40
CA ASN A 140 -25.16 3.13 36.85
C ASN A 140 -23.77 3.34 36.23
N GLU A 141 -22.79 2.59 36.71
CA GLU A 141 -21.40 2.50 36.32
C GLU A 141 -21.08 3.40 35.12
N VAL A 142 -20.55 4.60 35.38
CA VAL A 142 -19.95 5.44 34.37
C VAL A 142 -18.71 4.67 33.95
N THR A 143 -18.85 3.85 32.90
CA THR A 143 -17.72 3.45 32.11
C THR A 143 -17.12 4.76 31.60
N VAL A 144 -16.06 5.21 32.25
CA VAL A 144 -15.18 6.25 31.69
C VAL A 144 -14.67 5.67 30.38
N THR A 145 -15.39 5.89 29.30
CA THR A 145 -14.86 5.79 27.96
C THR A 145 -13.86 6.92 27.88
N GLY A 146 -12.63 6.62 28.31
CA GLY A 146 -11.50 7.55 28.10
C GLY A 146 -11.59 8.00 26.65
N GLN A 147 -11.49 9.29 26.39
CA GLN A 147 -11.52 9.80 25.02
C GLN A 147 -10.55 8.95 24.22
N ALA A 148 -11.07 8.15 23.28
CA ALA A 148 -10.22 7.32 22.45
C ALA A 148 -9.16 8.21 21.81
N ALA A 149 -7.89 7.83 21.92
CA ALA A 149 -6.79 8.60 21.37
C ALA A 149 -6.98 8.78 19.85
N LEU A 150 -6.44 9.84 19.28
CA LEU A 150 -6.45 10.04 17.82
C LEU A 150 -5.85 8.83 17.09
N ILE A 151 -4.81 8.22 17.68
CA ILE A 151 -4.17 7.01 17.18
C ILE A 151 -4.19 5.97 18.31
N GLU A 152 -4.77 4.81 18.02
CA GLU A 152 -4.81 3.65 18.92
C GLU A 152 -4.10 2.49 18.22
N GLU A 153 -3.18 1.86 18.90
CA GLU A 153 -2.53 0.65 18.40
C GLU A 153 -3.15 -0.57 19.07
N LYS A 154 -3.73 -1.46 18.25
CA LYS A 154 -4.26 -2.76 18.67
C LYS A 154 -3.24 -3.85 18.38
N VAL A 155 -3.46 -5.06 18.86
CA VAL A 155 -2.51 -6.16 18.75
C VAL A 155 -2.15 -6.52 17.31
N ASP A 156 -3.10 -6.41 16.38
CA ASP A 156 -2.95 -6.76 14.97
C ASP A 156 -3.04 -5.55 14.02
N ARG A 157 -3.39 -4.36 14.54
CA ARG A 157 -3.63 -3.17 13.71
C ARG A 157 -3.39 -1.87 14.46
N LEU A 158 -3.14 -0.82 13.68
CA LEU A 158 -3.17 0.55 14.13
C LEU A 158 -4.51 1.16 13.73
N VAL A 159 -5.17 1.89 14.63
CA VAL A 159 -6.45 2.55 14.38
C VAL A 159 -6.25 4.06 14.46
N TYR A 160 -6.53 4.76 13.38
CA TYR A 160 -6.59 6.22 13.34
C TYR A 160 -8.06 6.65 13.45
N ASN A 161 -8.41 7.35 14.52
CA ASN A 161 -9.78 7.81 14.81
C ASN A 161 -10.06 9.13 14.07
N ALA A 162 -10.42 9.06 12.79
CA ALA A 162 -10.63 10.22 11.93
C ALA A 162 -11.77 11.14 12.42
N GLU A 163 -12.78 10.61 13.10
CA GLU A 163 -13.87 11.43 13.66
C GLU A 163 -13.40 12.43 14.72
N LYS A 164 -12.24 12.20 15.32
CA LYS A 164 -11.60 13.08 16.32
C LYS A 164 -10.59 14.06 15.73
N ASP A 165 -10.27 13.90 14.47
CA ASP A 165 -9.41 14.83 13.76
C ASP A 165 -10.21 16.06 13.28
N ILE A 166 -10.16 17.11 14.07
CA ILE A 166 -10.83 18.41 13.77
C ILE A 166 -10.31 19.05 12.47
N THR A 167 -9.14 18.63 12.00
CA THR A 167 -8.51 19.16 10.77
C THR A 167 -8.90 18.36 9.52
N ALA A 168 -9.72 17.31 9.66
CA ALA A 168 -10.16 16.42 8.60
C ALA A 168 -11.37 16.94 7.80
N LYS A 169 -11.96 18.07 8.20
CA LYS A 169 -13.19 18.59 7.58
C LYS A 169 -12.93 19.18 6.20
N GLY A 170 -13.77 18.80 5.23
CA GLY A 170 -13.81 19.40 3.89
C GLY A 170 -12.87 18.79 2.85
N GLY A 171 -12.20 17.67 3.16
CA GLY A 171 -11.38 16.89 2.24
C GLY A 171 -12.00 15.54 1.85
N ASP A 172 -11.19 14.65 1.29
CA ASP A 172 -11.55 13.25 0.99
C ASP A 172 -10.74 12.26 1.84
N ALA A 173 -10.96 10.95 1.63
CA ALA A 173 -10.27 9.93 2.41
C ALA A 173 -8.76 9.96 2.22
N THR A 174 -8.24 10.44 1.08
CA THR A 174 -6.79 10.56 0.88
C THR A 174 -6.18 11.58 1.84
N ASP A 175 -6.91 12.65 2.16
CA ASP A 175 -6.49 13.67 3.13
C ASP A 175 -6.43 13.10 4.56
N ILE A 176 -7.33 12.16 4.88
CA ILE A 176 -7.28 11.41 6.13
C ILE A 176 -6.09 10.46 6.13
N LEU A 177 -5.93 9.64 5.07
CA LEU A 177 -4.88 8.62 5.00
C LEU A 177 -3.47 9.21 5.02
N ARG A 178 -3.27 10.42 4.53
CA ARG A 178 -2.00 11.17 4.67
C ARG A 178 -1.59 11.42 6.11
N LYS A 179 -2.55 11.39 7.03
CA LYS A 179 -2.34 11.59 8.48
C LYS A 179 -2.24 10.28 9.25
N VAL A 180 -2.59 9.16 8.61
CA VAL A 180 -2.53 7.84 9.22
C VAL A 180 -1.09 7.37 9.27
N PRO A 181 -0.56 7.03 10.45
CA PRO A 181 0.78 6.49 10.56
C PRO A 181 0.96 5.21 9.74
N LEU A 182 2.20 4.96 9.32
CA LEU A 182 2.62 3.85 8.45
C LEU A 182 2.17 3.98 6.99
N LEU A 183 1.26 4.90 6.66
CA LEU A 183 0.79 5.13 5.30
C LEU A 183 1.50 6.31 4.66
N THR A 184 1.74 6.20 3.37
CA THR A 184 2.13 7.29 2.50
C THR A 184 1.11 7.42 1.38
N VAL A 185 0.72 8.65 1.05
CA VAL A 185 -0.25 8.93 -0.01
C VAL A 185 0.34 9.99 -0.92
N ASP A 186 0.55 9.64 -2.18
CA ASP A 186 1.09 10.58 -3.17
C ASP A 186 0.04 11.63 -3.61
N LEU A 187 0.43 12.57 -4.49
CA LEU A 187 -0.49 13.60 -5.01
C LEU A 187 -1.62 13.01 -5.84
N ASP A 188 -1.38 11.88 -6.47
CA ASP A 188 -2.38 11.17 -7.26
C ASP A 188 -3.32 10.35 -6.35
N GLY A 189 -2.99 10.23 -5.05
CA GLY A 189 -3.77 9.54 -4.03
C GLY A 189 -3.41 8.06 -3.87
N ASN A 190 -2.35 7.58 -4.53
CA ASN A 190 -1.89 6.20 -4.34
C ASN A 190 -1.36 6.02 -2.92
N VAL A 191 -1.78 4.95 -2.29
CA VAL A 191 -1.43 4.65 -0.89
C VAL A 191 -0.40 3.54 -0.86
N SER A 192 0.61 3.72 -0.03
CA SER A 192 1.55 2.67 0.32
C SER A 192 1.66 2.50 1.83
N LEU A 193 1.88 1.27 2.27
CA LEU A 193 2.11 0.91 3.67
C LEU A 193 3.57 0.55 3.85
N ARG A 194 4.28 1.32 4.69
CA ARG A 194 5.73 1.16 4.90
C ARG A 194 6.53 1.12 3.59
N GLY A 195 6.09 1.90 2.59
CA GLY A 195 6.69 1.95 1.25
C GLY A 195 6.24 0.86 0.27
N SER A 196 5.50 -0.13 0.71
CA SER A 196 4.90 -1.15 -0.16
C SER A 196 3.56 -0.70 -0.70
N GLN A 197 3.38 -0.74 -2.01
CA GLN A 197 2.08 -0.53 -2.67
C GLN A 197 1.26 -1.82 -2.77
N ASN A 198 1.87 -2.98 -2.47
CA ASN A 198 1.17 -4.26 -2.39
C ASN A 198 0.35 -4.34 -1.09
N ILE A 199 -0.73 -3.58 -1.05
CA ILE A 199 -1.63 -3.46 0.09
C ILE A 199 -3.05 -3.82 -0.31
N ARG A 200 -3.79 -4.40 0.63
CA ARG A 200 -5.22 -4.63 0.48
C ARG A 200 -6.00 -3.53 1.19
N VAL A 201 -6.91 -2.87 0.49
CA VAL A 201 -7.76 -1.85 1.10
C VAL A 201 -9.20 -2.33 1.22
N LEU A 202 -9.75 -2.13 2.42
CA LEU A 202 -11.11 -2.51 2.78
C LEU A 202 -11.90 -1.25 3.15
N VAL A 203 -13.20 -1.24 2.88
CA VAL A 203 -14.14 -0.27 3.46
C VAL A 203 -15.14 -1.01 4.32
N ASN A 204 -15.21 -0.65 5.60
CA ASN A 204 -16.07 -1.33 6.59
C ASN A 204 -15.81 -2.85 6.68
N ASN A 205 -14.55 -3.26 6.71
CA ASN A 205 -14.08 -4.65 6.66
C ASN A 205 -14.42 -5.40 5.36
N LYS A 206 -14.66 -4.67 4.29
CA LYS A 206 -15.01 -5.22 2.99
C LYS A 206 -13.88 -4.97 2.02
N PRO A 207 -13.46 -5.94 1.22
CA PRO A 207 -12.89 -5.58 -0.06
C PRO A 207 -13.98 -4.82 -0.80
N SER A 208 -13.73 -3.58 -1.06
CA SER A 208 -14.64 -2.79 -1.88
C SER A 208 -14.23 -3.00 -3.33
N THR A 209 -15.17 -3.40 -4.17
CA THR A 209 -14.96 -3.39 -5.63
C THR A 209 -14.57 -2.00 -6.13
N ILE A 210 -14.97 -0.95 -5.39
CA ILE A 210 -14.52 0.44 -5.59
C ILE A 210 -12.99 0.56 -5.41
N ILE A 211 -12.39 -0.23 -4.53
CA ILE A 211 -10.99 -0.11 -4.12
C ILE A 211 -10.05 -1.10 -4.85
N ALA A 212 -10.60 -2.14 -5.48
CA ALA A 212 -9.80 -3.25 -5.99
C ALA A 212 -8.74 -2.87 -7.04
N ASN A 213 -8.84 -1.73 -7.70
CA ASN A 213 -7.95 -1.37 -8.81
C ASN A 213 -7.31 0.02 -8.77
N SER A 214 -7.88 0.95 -8.04
CA SER A 214 -7.26 2.23 -7.73
C SER A 214 -7.70 2.64 -6.34
N VAL A 215 -6.90 2.25 -5.39
CA VAL A 215 -7.03 2.69 -3.99
C VAL A 215 -7.13 4.22 -3.95
N ALA A 216 -6.32 4.90 -4.76
CA ALA A 216 -6.27 6.35 -4.88
C ALA A 216 -7.62 6.97 -5.20
N ASP A 217 -8.26 6.48 -6.26
CA ASP A 217 -9.47 7.11 -6.79
C ASP A 217 -10.71 6.75 -5.97
N ALA A 218 -10.75 5.54 -5.42
CA ALA A 218 -11.78 5.17 -4.47
C ALA A 218 -11.74 6.03 -3.20
N LEU A 219 -10.56 6.34 -2.72
CA LEU A 219 -10.36 7.17 -1.54
C LEU A 219 -10.75 8.62 -1.77
N LYS A 220 -10.49 9.18 -2.95
CA LYS A 220 -10.94 10.52 -3.34
C LYS A 220 -12.47 10.66 -3.37
N GLN A 221 -13.19 9.54 -3.44
CA GLN A 221 -14.65 9.52 -3.48
C GLN A 221 -15.30 9.50 -2.10
N ILE A 222 -14.57 9.12 -1.06
CA ILE A 222 -15.07 9.05 0.31
C ILE A 222 -14.81 10.40 0.99
N PRO A 223 -15.84 11.20 1.31
CA PRO A 223 -15.65 12.44 2.04
C PRO A 223 -15.00 12.21 3.40
N ALA A 224 -14.01 13.02 3.75
CA ALA A 224 -13.23 12.88 4.97
C ALA A 224 -14.08 12.93 6.24
N ASP A 225 -15.12 13.78 6.25
CA ASP A 225 -16.05 13.93 7.37
C ASP A 225 -16.92 12.70 7.63
N GLN A 226 -16.96 11.77 6.68
CA GLN A 226 -17.71 10.52 6.77
C GLN A 226 -16.88 9.36 7.31
N ILE A 227 -15.58 9.51 7.39
CA ILE A 227 -14.69 8.48 7.93
C ILE A 227 -14.76 8.55 9.46
N LYS A 228 -15.06 7.40 10.08
CA LYS A 228 -14.99 7.22 11.52
C LYS A 228 -13.58 6.92 11.97
N SER A 229 -12.96 5.92 11.33
CA SER A 229 -11.59 5.51 11.61
C SER A 229 -10.95 4.81 10.41
N VAL A 230 -9.63 4.79 10.41
CA VAL A 230 -8.81 3.98 9.49
C VAL A 230 -8.02 2.97 10.30
N GLU A 231 -8.10 1.71 9.93
CA GLU A 231 -7.36 0.62 10.57
C GLU A 231 -6.25 0.15 9.63
N VAL A 232 -5.02 0.14 10.11
CA VAL A 232 -3.84 -0.38 9.37
C VAL A 232 -3.43 -1.71 10.02
N ILE A 233 -3.66 -2.82 9.33
CA ILE A 233 -3.43 -4.17 9.82
C ILE A 233 -2.06 -4.62 9.30
N THR A 234 -1.06 -4.61 10.18
CA THR A 234 0.33 -4.94 9.85
C THR A 234 0.71 -6.39 10.15
N SER A 235 -0.10 -7.06 10.97
CA SER A 235 0.11 -8.47 11.37
C SER A 235 -1.20 -9.22 11.15
N PRO A 236 -1.51 -9.62 9.89
CA PRO A 236 -2.75 -10.33 9.59
C PRO A 236 -2.88 -11.63 10.40
N SER A 237 -4.09 -11.91 10.88
CA SER A 237 -4.36 -13.14 11.65
C SER A 237 -4.41 -14.39 10.77
N ALA A 238 -4.52 -15.58 11.37
CA ALA A 238 -4.65 -16.88 10.70
C ALA A 238 -5.82 -16.96 9.69
N LYS A 239 -6.79 -16.05 9.76
CA LYS A 239 -7.88 -15.87 8.79
C LYS A 239 -7.40 -15.45 7.40
N TYR A 240 -6.32 -14.70 7.34
CA TYR A 240 -5.71 -14.27 6.07
C TYR A 240 -4.80 -15.37 5.56
N ASP A 241 -4.59 -15.39 4.24
CA ASP A 241 -3.73 -16.40 3.63
C ASP A 241 -2.35 -16.44 4.30
N ALA A 242 -1.80 -17.62 4.41
CA ALA A 242 -0.44 -17.83 4.87
C ALA A 242 0.59 -17.18 3.94
N GLU A 243 0.17 -16.89 2.73
CA GLU A 243 0.91 -16.19 1.69
C GLU A 243 0.69 -14.67 1.75
N GLY A 244 1.74 -13.89 1.49
CA GLY A 244 1.86 -12.54 1.94
C GLY A 244 1.27 -11.42 1.13
N SER A 245 0.64 -10.45 1.81
CA SER A 245 0.49 -9.06 1.36
C SER A 245 1.28 -8.14 2.29
N GLY A 246 1.69 -6.97 1.80
CA GLY A 246 2.39 -5.93 2.60
C GLY A 246 1.56 -5.39 3.77
N GLY A 247 0.28 -5.75 3.88
CA GLY A 247 -0.67 -5.38 4.94
C GLY A 247 -2.03 -4.98 4.41
N ILE A 248 -2.94 -4.67 5.35
CA ILE A 248 -4.34 -4.35 5.04
C ILE A 248 -4.69 -2.99 5.61
N ILE A 249 -5.35 -2.13 4.83
CA ILE A 249 -5.93 -0.87 5.26
C ILE A 249 -7.45 -1.02 5.26
N ASN A 250 -8.10 -0.72 6.38
CA ASN A 250 -9.54 -0.82 6.49
C ASN A 250 -10.14 0.53 6.90
N ILE A 251 -10.95 1.12 6.05
CA ILE A 251 -11.60 2.41 6.27
C ILE A 251 -12.98 2.16 6.85
N ILE A 252 -13.20 2.65 8.06
CA ILE A 252 -14.50 2.57 8.73
C ILE A 252 -15.23 3.90 8.57
N THR A 253 -16.41 3.87 7.95
CA THR A 253 -17.24 5.07 7.75
C THR A 253 -18.26 5.25 8.88
N LYS A 254 -18.74 6.48 9.11
CA LYS A 254 -19.73 6.81 10.17
C LYS A 254 -21.10 6.26 9.85
N LYS A 255 -21.51 6.26 8.61
CA LYS A 255 -22.77 5.68 8.10
C LYS A 255 -22.49 4.85 6.86
N ASN A 256 -23.39 3.96 6.48
CA ASN A 256 -23.03 2.80 5.69
C ASN A 256 -23.46 2.79 4.25
N SER A 257 -24.15 3.76 3.73
CA SER A 257 -24.50 3.79 2.33
C SER A 257 -24.43 5.19 1.75
N LEU A 258 -23.52 5.35 0.79
CA LEU A 258 -23.47 6.49 -0.08
C LEU A 258 -24.50 6.26 -1.20
N GLN A 259 -25.38 7.23 -1.50
CA GLN A 259 -26.36 7.19 -2.58
C GLN A 259 -25.97 8.22 -3.63
N GLY A 260 -26.27 7.97 -4.88
CA GLY A 260 -26.02 8.90 -5.98
C GLY A 260 -24.98 8.40 -6.96
N LEU A 261 -24.51 9.29 -7.80
CA LEU A 261 -23.52 9.05 -8.84
C LEU A 261 -22.26 9.86 -8.55
N ASN A 262 -21.09 9.22 -8.70
CA ASN A 262 -19.81 9.91 -8.82
C ASN A 262 -18.95 9.23 -9.87
N LEU A 263 -18.13 10.00 -10.56
CA LEU A 263 -17.12 9.52 -11.49
C LEU A 263 -15.90 10.44 -11.45
N ASN A 264 -14.73 9.89 -11.23
CA ASN A 264 -13.43 10.56 -11.38
C ASN A 264 -12.78 10.09 -12.67
N VAL A 265 -12.26 11.02 -13.42
CA VAL A 265 -11.44 10.78 -14.61
C VAL A 265 -10.08 11.43 -14.35
N ASP A 266 -9.04 10.62 -14.28
CA ASP A 266 -7.67 11.08 -14.17
C ASP A 266 -6.93 10.72 -15.46
N SER A 267 -6.33 11.71 -16.11
CA SER A 267 -5.53 11.52 -17.32
C SER A 267 -4.16 12.14 -17.14
N GLY A 268 -3.16 11.57 -17.77
CA GLY A 268 -1.81 12.13 -17.74
C GLY A 268 -1.05 11.77 -19.00
N ILE A 269 -0.22 12.68 -19.46
CA ILE A 269 0.67 12.49 -20.59
C ILE A 269 2.08 12.99 -20.23
N GLY A 270 3.08 12.26 -20.64
CA GLY A 270 4.48 12.58 -20.41
C GLY A 270 5.36 12.08 -21.55
N ASN A 271 6.64 12.41 -21.50
CA ASN A 271 7.61 11.98 -22.52
C ASN A 271 7.94 10.48 -22.46
N ARG A 272 7.51 9.77 -21.37
CA ARG A 272 7.79 8.35 -21.15
C ARG A 272 6.55 7.48 -20.94
N GLY A 273 5.38 8.06 -21.00
CA GLY A 273 4.13 7.31 -20.83
C GLY A 273 2.92 8.19 -20.65
N SER A 274 1.77 7.56 -20.80
CA SER A 274 0.46 8.14 -20.59
C SER A 274 -0.33 7.28 -19.60
N ILE A 275 -1.27 7.89 -18.90
CA ILE A 275 -2.16 7.21 -17.96
C ILE A 275 -3.59 7.69 -18.17
N LEU A 276 -4.53 6.75 -18.09
CA LEU A 276 -5.95 7.02 -17.97
C LEU A 276 -6.51 6.18 -16.82
N SER A 277 -7.13 6.85 -15.86
CA SER A 277 -7.82 6.21 -14.76
C SER A 277 -9.27 6.65 -14.70
N LEU A 278 -10.17 5.68 -14.53
CA LEU A 278 -11.62 5.89 -14.42
C LEU A 278 -12.08 5.24 -13.12
N ASN A 279 -12.75 6.01 -12.27
CA ASN A 279 -13.27 5.47 -11.02
C ASN A 279 -14.60 6.13 -10.66
N GLY A 280 -15.62 5.30 -10.50
CA GLY A 280 -16.95 5.80 -10.21
C GLY A 280 -17.84 4.78 -9.56
N GLY A 281 -18.96 5.27 -9.06
CA GLY A 281 -20.00 4.43 -8.50
C GLY A 281 -21.36 5.08 -8.63
N TYR A 282 -22.36 4.25 -8.81
CA TYR A 282 -23.76 4.60 -8.76
C TYR A 282 -24.48 3.72 -7.76
N ARG A 283 -25.16 4.32 -6.80
CA ARG A 283 -25.97 3.57 -5.86
C ARG A 283 -27.36 4.19 -5.71
N LYS A 284 -28.37 3.36 -5.81
CA LYS A 284 -29.77 3.72 -5.57
C LYS A 284 -30.45 2.63 -4.73
N GLY A 285 -30.88 3.00 -3.53
CA GLY A 285 -31.54 2.06 -2.62
C GLY A 285 -30.63 0.89 -2.23
N LYS A 286 -31.05 -0.32 -2.54
CA LYS A 286 -30.34 -1.57 -2.20
C LYS A 286 -29.27 -1.97 -3.19
N ALA A 287 -29.25 -1.43 -4.40
CA ALA A 287 -28.32 -1.79 -5.47
C ALA A 287 -27.22 -0.74 -5.65
N GLY A 288 -26.00 -1.20 -5.80
CA GLY A 288 -24.84 -0.39 -6.13
C GLY A 288 -24.08 -0.97 -7.32
N PHE A 289 -23.61 -0.10 -8.20
CA PHE A 289 -22.73 -0.42 -9.31
C PHE A 289 -21.45 0.38 -9.18
N THR A 290 -20.33 -0.22 -9.52
CA THR A 290 -19.02 0.43 -9.49
C THR A 290 -18.26 0.12 -10.76
N ILE A 291 -17.53 1.13 -11.24
CA ILE A 291 -16.51 0.99 -12.27
C ILE A 291 -15.20 1.54 -11.71
N GLY A 292 -14.11 0.85 -11.91
CA GLY A 292 -12.81 1.32 -11.46
C GLY A 292 -11.69 0.80 -12.32
N GLY A 293 -10.55 1.50 -12.31
CA GLY A 293 -9.36 1.01 -12.94
C GLY A 293 -8.51 2.07 -13.60
N PHE A 294 -7.36 1.62 -14.09
CA PHE A 294 -6.43 2.45 -14.83
C PHE A 294 -5.76 1.67 -15.96
N GLY A 295 -5.36 2.40 -16.98
CA GLY A 295 -4.45 1.94 -18.02
C GLY A 295 -3.26 2.88 -18.12
N ARG A 296 -2.06 2.33 -18.22
CA ARG A 296 -0.82 3.09 -18.43
C ARG A 296 -0.07 2.58 -19.66
N GLY A 297 0.06 3.44 -20.64
CA GLY A 297 0.96 3.23 -21.76
C GLY A 297 2.37 3.67 -21.37
N MET A 298 3.38 2.85 -21.67
CA MET A 298 4.79 3.15 -21.51
C MET A 298 5.47 3.16 -22.86
N TYR A 299 6.31 4.15 -23.08
CA TYR A 299 7.10 4.31 -24.30
C TYR A 299 8.40 5.05 -23.97
N ASN A 300 9.35 5.04 -24.90
CA ASN A 300 10.67 5.67 -24.72
C ASN A 300 11.42 5.16 -23.48
N THR A 301 11.27 3.87 -23.17
CA THR A 301 12.07 3.21 -22.13
C THR A 301 13.34 2.69 -22.79
N ILE A 302 14.45 3.38 -22.56
CA ILE A 302 15.75 3.07 -23.17
C ILE A 302 16.67 2.51 -22.08
N THR A 303 17.38 1.44 -22.41
CA THR A 303 18.39 0.82 -21.56
C THR A 303 19.65 0.57 -22.35
N LYS A 304 20.80 0.62 -21.69
CA LYS A 304 22.07 0.13 -22.19
C LYS A 304 22.65 -0.85 -21.21
N THR A 305 23.19 -1.93 -21.69
CA THR A 305 23.79 -2.98 -20.85
C THR A 305 25.24 -3.20 -21.25
N THR A 306 26.05 -3.51 -20.25
CA THR A 306 27.41 -4.03 -20.47
C THR A 306 27.60 -5.23 -19.56
N LEU A 307 27.97 -6.35 -20.16
CA LEU A 307 28.28 -7.59 -19.48
C LEU A 307 29.75 -7.93 -19.71
N GLU A 308 30.44 -8.23 -18.63
CA GLU A 308 31.76 -8.87 -18.67
C GLU A 308 31.69 -10.13 -17.80
N GLN A 309 32.03 -11.26 -18.41
CA GLN A 309 31.87 -12.56 -17.79
C GLN A 309 33.10 -13.43 -18.10
N THR A 310 33.60 -14.09 -17.07
CA THR A 310 34.58 -15.16 -17.23
C THR A 310 33.95 -16.46 -16.74
N SER A 311 33.95 -17.50 -17.54
CA SER A 311 33.49 -18.83 -17.18
C SER A 311 34.59 -19.86 -17.38
N ILE A 312 34.59 -20.88 -16.52
CA ILE A 312 35.57 -21.97 -16.58
C ILE A 312 34.79 -23.28 -16.73
N VAL A 313 35.04 -23.96 -17.86
CA VAL A 313 34.45 -25.28 -18.15
C VAL A 313 35.56 -26.24 -18.57
N ASN A 314 35.69 -27.34 -17.84
CA ASN A 314 36.75 -28.34 -18.07
C ASN A 314 38.16 -27.69 -18.15
N ASP A 315 38.47 -26.82 -17.18
CA ASP A 315 39.73 -26.06 -17.07
C ASP A 315 40.03 -25.10 -18.24
N VAL A 316 39.05 -24.89 -19.13
CA VAL A 316 39.14 -23.90 -20.22
C VAL A 316 38.44 -22.62 -19.80
N SER A 317 39.18 -21.52 -19.77
CA SER A 317 38.66 -20.19 -19.47
C SER A 317 38.08 -19.54 -20.71
N THR A 318 36.86 -19.04 -20.59
CA THR A 318 36.15 -18.28 -21.61
C THR A 318 35.80 -16.89 -21.10
N VAL A 319 36.25 -15.85 -21.76
CA VAL A 319 35.89 -14.46 -21.42
C VAL A 319 34.86 -13.97 -22.44
N THR A 320 33.70 -13.52 -21.92
CA THR A 320 32.63 -12.96 -22.74
C THR A 320 32.45 -11.49 -22.44
N ARG A 321 32.46 -10.64 -23.47
CA ARG A 321 32.08 -9.25 -23.38
C ARG A 321 30.85 -8.98 -24.24
N GLN A 322 29.82 -8.44 -23.67
CA GLN A 322 28.59 -8.10 -24.39
C GLN A 322 28.16 -6.67 -24.08
N THR A 323 27.77 -5.94 -25.11
CA THR A 323 27.07 -4.67 -25.01
C THR A 323 25.68 -4.80 -25.60
N GLY A 324 24.71 -4.11 -25.00
CA GLY A 324 23.33 -4.15 -25.47
C GLY A 324 22.66 -2.79 -25.43
N ASP A 325 21.99 -2.44 -26.51
CA ASP A 325 21.06 -1.32 -26.58
C ASP A 325 19.63 -1.86 -26.58
N GLY A 326 18.82 -1.41 -25.61
CA GLY A 326 17.45 -1.89 -25.44
C GLY A 326 16.42 -0.77 -25.46
N SER A 327 15.28 -1.08 -26.07
CA SER A 327 14.09 -0.25 -25.97
C SER A 327 12.88 -1.08 -25.56
N SER A 328 11.96 -0.49 -24.82
CA SER A 328 10.74 -1.18 -24.40
C SER A 328 9.54 -0.25 -24.47
N ARG A 329 8.40 -0.81 -24.88
CA ARG A 329 7.10 -0.16 -24.87
C ARG A 329 6.04 -1.14 -24.37
N GLY A 330 4.99 -0.63 -23.73
CA GLY A 330 3.96 -1.52 -23.24
C GLY A 330 2.73 -0.82 -22.76
N LEU A 331 1.71 -1.61 -22.51
CA LEU A 331 0.46 -1.23 -21.88
C LEU A 331 0.24 -2.12 -20.67
N PHE A 332 0.00 -1.54 -19.52
CA PHE A 332 -0.46 -2.28 -18.38
C PHE A 332 -1.57 -1.54 -17.65
N GLY A 333 -2.40 -2.29 -16.99
CA GLY A 333 -3.50 -1.74 -16.22
C GLY A 333 -4.53 -2.79 -15.91
N ASN A 334 -5.59 -2.36 -15.25
CA ASN A 334 -6.73 -3.21 -14.97
C ASN A 334 -7.99 -2.36 -14.83
N TYR A 335 -9.14 -2.95 -15.18
CA TYR A 335 -10.46 -2.37 -14.97
C TYR A 335 -11.38 -3.39 -14.33
N ASN A 336 -12.24 -2.92 -13.43
CA ASN A 336 -13.24 -3.74 -12.76
C ASN A 336 -14.62 -3.15 -12.87
N LEU A 337 -15.59 -4.03 -12.91
CA LEU A 337 -17.00 -3.76 -12.71
C LEU A 337 -17.42 -4.46 -11.44
N GLY A 338 -18.15 -3.77 -10.58
CA GLY A 338 -18.67 -4.32 -9.34
C GLY A 338 -20.17 -4.06 -9.20
N PHE A 339 -20.83 -5.02 -8.58
CA PHE A 339 -22.23 -4.96 -8.21
C PHE A 339 -22.39 -5.38 -6.76
N ASP A 340 -23.12 -4.61 -5.99
CA ASP A 340 -23.48 -4.95 -4.63
C ASP A 340 -24.99 -4.82 -4.43
N TYR A 341 -25.57 -5.80 -3.75
CA TYR A 341 -26.99 -5.84 -3.49
C TYR A 341 -27.28 -6.22 -2.03
N ASP A 342 -28.09 -5.42 -1.46
CA ASP A 342 -28.52 -5.55 -0.08
C ASP A 342 -29.79 -6.41 0.00
N LEU A 343 -29.66 -7.71 0.30
CA LEU A 343 -30.79 -8.62 0.49
C LEU A 343 -31.68 -8.19 1.67
N ALA A 344 -31.03 -7.97 2.82
CA ALA A 344 -31.67 -7.51 4.05
C ALA A 344 -30.77 -6.51 4.80
N LYS A 345 -31.22 -5.93 5.92
CA LYS A 345 -30.41 -4.98 6.72
C LYS A 345 -29.06 -5.54 7.21
N ASN A 346 -28.93 -6.84 7.29
CA ASN A 346 -27.76 -7.54 7.80
C ASN A 346 -27.23 -8.60 6.84
N GLN A 347 -27.69 -8.62 5.59
CA GLN A 347 -27.28 -9.56 4.56
C GLN A 347 -26.97 -8.83 3.26
N SER A 348 -25.85 -9.16 2.61
CA SER A 348 -25.45 -8.57 1.34
C SER A 348 -24.78 -9.59 0.43
N ILE A 349 -24.98 -9.42 -0.87
CA ILE A 349 -24.24 -10.09 -1.92
C ILE A 349 -23.40 -9.03 -2.64
N THR A 350 -22.17 -9.39 -2.99
CA THR A 350 -21.29 -8.58 -3.83
C THR A 350 -20.79 -9.46 -4.97
N ALA A 351 -20.82 -8.95 -6.19
CA ALA A 351 -20.26 -9.60 -7.37
C ALA A 351 -19.29 -8.63 -8.06
N GLY A 352 -18.24 -9.17 -8.64
CA GLY A 352 -17.25 -8.36 -9.34
C GLY A 352 -16.60 -9.10 -10.50
N VAL A 353 -16.23 -8.33 -11.54
CA VAL A 353 -15.39 -8.83 -12.63
C VAL A 353 -14.25 -7.84 -12.81
N ARG A 354 -13.03 -8.33 -12.87
CA ARG A 354 -11.81 -7.57 -13.14
C ARG A 354 -11.12 -8.11 -14.38
N TYR A 355 -10.73 -7.20 -15.27
CA TYR A 355 -9.84 -7.50 -16.40
C TYR A 355 -8.52 -6.76 -16.21
N GLY A 356 -7.43 -7.50 -16.19
CA GLY A 356 -6.06 -6.98 -16.12
C GLY A 356 -5.31 -7.24 -17.41
N VAL A 357 -4.44 -6.33 -17.79
CA VAL A 357 -3.57 -6.46 -18.96
C VAL A 357 -2.16 -6.00 -18.61
N ARG A 358 -1.15 -6.74 -19.10
CA ARG A 358 0.25 -6.38 -19.02
C ARG A 358 0.96 -6.85 -20.28
N ASN A 359 1.02 -5.96 -21.25
CA ASN A 359 1.58 -6.25 -22.57
C ASN A 359 2.84 -5.40 -22.77
N PHE A 360 3.97 -6.04 -22.89
CA PHE A 360 5.25 -5.41 -23.16
C PHE A 360 5.89 -6.01 -24.40
N ARG A 361 6.49 -5.15 -25.20
CA ARG A 361 7.38 -5.52 -26.29
C ARG A 361 8.71 -4.83 -26.04
N SER A 362 9.79 -5.58 -26.17
CA SER A 362 11.15 -5.07 -26.04
C SER A 362 11.98 -5.47 -27.23
N GLN A 363 12.81 -4.53 -27.67
CA GLN A 363 13.81 -4.77 -28.69
C GLN A 363 15.17 -4.63 -28.04
N GLN A 364 16.10 -5.51 -28.37
CA GLN A 364 17.46 -5.51 -27.88
C GLN A 364 18.42 -5.81 -29.02
N ASP A 365 19.43 -4.98 -29.16
CA ASP A 365 20.56 -5.18 -30.07
C ASP A 365 21.77 -5.52 -29.22
N LEU A 366 22.23 -6.77 -29.30
CA LEU A 366 23.32 -7.31 -28.50
C LEU A 366 24.53 -7.52 -29.37
N ILE A 367 25.70 -7.04 -28.97
CA ILE A 367 26.98 -7.29 -29.62
C ILE A 367 27.84 -8.08 -28.63
N THR A 368 28.23 -9.26 -28.99
CA THR A 368 28.95 -10.21 -28.15
C THR A 368 30.29 -10.56 -28.73
N ARG A 369 31.32 -10.55 -27.90
CA ARG A 369 32.65 -11.08 -28.19
C ARG A 369 32.99 -12.18 -27.18
N ILE A 370 33.29 -13.36 -27.68
CA ILE A 370 33.70 -14.51 -26.88
C ILE A 370 35.15 -14.82 -27.21
N MET A 371 35.97 -14.84 -26.16
CA MET A 371 37.41 -15.11 -26.21
C MET A 371 37.68 -16.38 -25.42
N LYS A 372 37.99 -17.46 -26.07
CA LYS A 372 38.27 -18.77 -25.45
C LYS A 372 39.77 -19.07 -25.56
N THR A 373 40.39 -19.50 -24.51
CA THR A 373 41.82 -19.81 -24.48
C THR A 373 42.18 -20.82 -25.55
N GLY A 374 43.10 -20.46 -26.46
CA GLY A 374 43.59 -21.30 -27.55
C GLY A 374 42.73 -21.29 -28.83
N GLU A 375 41.67 -20.49 -28.89
CA GLU A 375 40.80 -20.34 -30.06
C GLU A 375 40.78 -18.90 -30.57
N THR A 376 40.34 -18.70 -31.83
CA THR A 376 40.11 -17.36 -32.36
C THR A 376 38.87 -16.72 -31.78
N ASP A 377 38.90 -15.43 -31.58
CA ASP A 377 37.75 -14.68 -31.01
C ASP A 377 36.49 -14.83 -31.87
N PHE A 378 35.41 -15.18 -31.24
CA PHE A 378 34.09 -15.24 -31.88
C PHE A 378 33.34 -13.92 -31.62
N ASN A 379 32.97 -13.25 -32.72
CA ASN A 379 32.17 -12.03 -32.67
C ASN A 379 30.79 -12.28 -33.29
N SER A 380 29.74 -11.85 -32.62
CA SER A 380 28.38 -11.95 -33.13
C SER A 380 27.52 -10.76 -32.72
N ALA A 381 26.53 -10.47 -33.55
CA ALA A 381 25.45 -9.57 -33.17
C ALA A 381 24.11 -10.34 -33.11
N ARG A 382 23.19 -9.86 -32.28
CA ARG A 382 21.89 -10.49 -32.11
C ARG A 382 20.83 -9.42 -31.92
N ASN A 383 19.85 -9.39 -32.82
CA ASN A 383 18.70 -8.50 -32.73
C ASN A 383 17.51 -9.29 -32.20
N VAL A 384 16.97 -8.89 -31.05
CA VAL A 384 15.91 -9.62 -30.37
C VAL A 384 14.64 -8.76 -30.27
N ASP A 385 13.50 -9.28 -30.73
CA ASP A 385 12.15 -8.73 -30.48
C ASP A 385 11.42 -9.69 -29.54
N ALA A 386 11.17 -9.24 -28.32
CA ALA A 386 10.48 -10.06 -27.32
C ALA A 386 9.10 -9.50 -26.99
N LYS A 387 8.13 -10.41 -26.82
CA LYS A 387 6.74 -10.13 -26.50
C LYS A 387 6.37 -10.81 -25.18
N ASN A 388 6.07 -10.01 -24.16
CA ASN A 388 5.59 -10.47 -22.88
C ASN A 388 4.15 -9.97 -22.72
N LEU A 389 3.17 -10.82 -22.96
CA LEU A 389 1.76 -10.47 -22.94
C LEU A 389 1.07 -11.23 -21.82
N SER A 390 0.24 -10.54 -21.07
CA SER A 390 -0.56 -11.15 -20.00
C SER A 390 -1.96 -10.53 -19.97
N GLY A 391 -2.98 -11.37 -20.03
CA GLY A 391 -4.38 -11.03 -19.83
C GLY A 391 -4.94 -11.79 -18.63
N THR A 392 -5.52 -11.10 -17.66
CA THR A 392 -6.11 -11.72 -16.46
C THR A 392 -7.58 -11.37 -16.37
N ILE A 393 -8.44 -12.36 -16.15
CA ILE A 393 -9.86 -12.18 -15.81
C ILE A 393 -10.08 -12.78 -14.42
N ASP A 394 -10.59 -11.97 -13.49
CA ASP A 394 -11.06 -12.44 -12.19
C ASP A 394 -12.57 -12.19 -12.08
N ALA A 395 -13.30 -13.15 -11.54
CA ALA A 395 -14.72 -13.02 -11.21
C ALA A 395 -14.97 -13.51 -9.80
N ASN A 396 -15.68 -12.75 -8.99
CA ASN A 396 -15.99 -13.10 -7.61
C ASN A 396 -17.47 -12.91 -7.28
N ILE A 397 -17.96 -13.76 -6.37
CA ILE A 397 -19.28 -13.61 -5.73
C ILE A 397 -19.07 -13.85 -4.24
N ASP A 398 -19.57 -12.93 -3.42
CA ASP A 398 -19.40 -12.96 -1.99
C ASP A 398 -20.72 -12.73 -1.29
N TYR A 399 -21.00 -13.50 -0.24
CA TYR A 399 -22.15 -13.34 0.65
C TYR A 399 -21.69 -13.03 2.06
N LEU A 400 -22.35 -12.10 2.71
CA LEU A 400 -22.12 -11.78 4.12
C LEU A 400 -23.42 -11.70 4.90
N HIS A 401 -23.43 -12.35 6.07
CA HIS A 401 -24.47 -12.24 7.09
C HIS A 401 -23.89 -11.76 8.41
N THR A 402 -24.40 -10.65 8.95
CA THR A 402 -24.07 -10.12 10.28
C THR A 402 -25.22 -10.44 11.24
N PHE A 403 -25.07 -11.42 12.12
CA PHE A 403 -26.09 -11.81 13.09
C PHE A 403 -26.29 -10.76 14.20
N LYS A 404 -25.16 -10.36 14.80
CA LYS A 404 -25.04 -9.35 15.86
C LYS A 404 -23.78 -8.50 15.62
N PRO A 405 -23.59 -7.35 16.29
CA PRO A 405 -22.33 -6.63 16.23
C PRO A 405 -21.13 -7.55 16.50
N GLN A 406 -20.17 -7.57 15.57
CA GLN A 406 -18.97 -8.43 15.59
C GLN A 406 -19.23 -9.94 15.40
N GLN A 407 -20.46 -10.39 15.21
CA GLN A 407 -20.80 -11.77 14.89
C GLN A 407 -21.17 -11.85 13.40
N GLU A 408 -20.32 -12.49 12.60
CA GLU A 408 -20.42 -12.45 11.13
C GLU A 408 -20.09 -13.83 10.55
N TRP A 409 -20.84 -14.19 9.52
CA TRP A 409 -20.54 -15.31 8.63
C TRP A 409 -20.41 -14.81 7.20
N SER A 410 -19.40 -15.29 6.49
CA SER A 410 -19.22 -14.98 5.08
C SER A 410 -18.84 -16.19 4.27
N ILE A 411 -19.32 -16.22 3.04
CA ILE A 411 -18.89 -17.13 1.98
C ILE A 411 -18.34 -16.27 0.86
N SER A 412 -17.18 -16.64 0.35
CA SER A 412 -16.49 -15.92 -0.73
C SER A 412 -16.02 -16.91 -1.79
N THR A 413 -16.25 -16.56 -3.06
CA THR A 413 -15.77 -17.33 -4.22
C THR A 413 -14.92 -16.44 -5.10
N LEU A 414 -13.94 -17.04 -5.78
CA LEU A 414 -13.13 -16.38 -6.78
C LEU A 414 -12.80 -17.36 -7.90
N TYR A 415 -13.06 -16.96 -9.13
CA TYR A 415 -12.48 -17.56 -10.32
C TYR A 415 -11.46 -16.60 -10.92
N SER A 416 -10.29 -17.10 -11.26
CA SER A 416 -9.21 -16.32 -11.89
C SER A 416 -8.65 -17.10 -13.06
N ARG A 417 -8.49 -16.45 -14.21
CA ARG A 417 -7.77 -16.98 -15.37
C ARG A 417 -6.74 -15.95 -15.84
N ASN A 418 -5.51 -16.40 -16.01
CA ASN A 418 -4.41 -15.59 -16.54
C ASN A 418 -3.80 -16.30 -17.74
N ASP A 419 -3.87 -15.67 -18.91
CA ASP A 419 -3.23 -16.10 -20.13
C ASP A 419 -1.91 -15.33 -20.29
N LEU A 420 -0.82 -16.05 -20.51
CA LEU A 420 0.54 -15.53 -20.62
C LEU A 420 1.16 -15.93 -21.95
N THR A 421 1.85 -15.02 -22.59
CA THR A 421 2.67 -15.28 -23.77
C THR A 421 4.05 -14.67 -23.54
N ASN A 422 5.08 -15.47 -23.63
CA ASN A 422 6.47 -15.04 -23.53
C ASN A 422 7.23 -15.52 -24.77
N ASP A 423 7.12 -14.79 -25.85
CA ASP A 423 7.74 -15.12 -27.12
C ASP A 423 8.95 -14.23 -27.36
N PHE A 424 9.94 -14.73 -28.07
CA PHE A 424 10.94 -13.90 -28.74
C PHE A 424 11.27 -14.41 -30.16
N ASP A 425 11.61 -13.47 -31.02
CA ASP A 425 12.23 -13.65 -32.31
C ASP A 425 13.65 -13.05 -32.23
N ALA A 426 14.65 -13.73 -32.73
CA ALA A 426 16.03 -13.28 -32.75
C ALA A 426 16.71 -13.53 -34.09
N ASP A 427 17.30 -12.48 -34.69
CA ASP A 427 18.17 -12.56 -35.82
C ASP A 427 19.63 -12.62 -35.34
N ILE A 428 20.39 -13.59 -35.77
CA ILE A 428 21.77 -13.81 -35.38
C ILE A 428 22.67 -13.48 -36.58
N LEU A 429 23.61 -12.57 -36.31
CA LEU A 429 24.52 -12.05 -37.31
C LEU A 429 25.95 -12.41 -36.93
N ASN A 430 26.79 -12.62 -37.93
CA ASN A 430 28.24 -12.80 -37.73
C ASN A 430 28.96 -11.48 -37.43
N GLY A 431 30.27 -11.53 -37.20
CA GLY A 431 31.10 -10.35 -36.97
C GLY A 431 31.15 -9.36 -38.13
N GLY A 432 30.76 -9.76 -39.33
CA GLY A 432 30.59 -8.93 -40.53
C GLY A 432 29.20 -8.33 -40.70
N ASN A 433 28.33 -8.53 -39.74
CA ASN A 433 26.91 -8.08 -39.74
C ASN A 433 26.03 -8.78 -40.81
N GLU A 434 26.40 -10.00 -41.22
CA GLU A 434 25.58 -10.81 -42.10
C GLU A 434 24.69 -11.74 -41.30
N LEU A 435 23.42 -11.90 -41.69
CA LEU A 435 22.47 -12.80 -41.07
C LEU A 435 22.91 -14.24 -41.30
N ILE A 436 23.11 -15.00 -40.23
CA ILE A 436 23.56 -16.40 -40.30
C ILE A 436 22.47 -17.38 -39.83
N SER A 437 21.57 -16.98 -38.91
CA SER A 437 20.43 -17.80 -38.52
C SER A 437 19.36 -16.95 -37.84
N ARG A 438 18.16 -17.53 -37.74
CA ARG A 438 17.05 -16.93 -37.01
C ARG A 438 16.58 -17.92 -35.95
N GLN A 439 16.24 -17.40 -34.76
CA GLN A 439 15.69 -18.20 -33.65
C GLN A 439 14.37 -17.65 -33.22
N ARG A 440 13.48 -18.54 -32.78
CA ARG A 440 12.16 -18.15 -32.22
C ARG A 440 11.86 -19.07 -31.04
N ASN A 441 11.45 -18.47 -29.94
CA ASN A 441 10.85 -19.16 -28.81
C ASN A 441 9.39 -18.74 -28.70
N LEU A 442 8.52 -19.71 -28.65
CA LEU A 442 7.08 -19.55 -28.42
C LEU A 442 6.75 -20.18 -27.09
N ASN A 443 6.18 -19.40 -26.17
CA ASN A 443 5.76 -19.90 -24.86
C ASN A 443 4.40 -19.32 -24.49
N LYS A 444 3.40 -20.18 -24.42
CA LYS A 444 2.04 -19.83 -23.99
C LYS A 444 1.70 -20.60 -22.72
N SER A 445 1.30 -19.87 -21.69
CA SER A 445 0.89 -20.47 -20.42
C SER A 445 -0.48 -19.98 -20.01
N ILE A 446 -1.27 -20.85 -19.42
CA ILE A 446 -2.58 -20.53 -18.84
C ILE A 446 -2.55 -20.95 -17.38
N ASN A 447 -2.99 -20.05 -16.50
CA ASN A 447 -3.19 -20.32 -15.10
C ASN A 447 -4.66 -20.09 -14.76
N GLN A 448 -5.36 -21.13 -14.33
CA GLN A 448 -6.75 -21.08 -13.89
C GLN A 448 -6.85 -21.42 -12.41
N GLU A 449 -7.71 -20.73 -11.71
CA GLU A 449 -7.88 -20.95 -10.28
C GLU A 449 -9.32 -20.72 -9.87
N PHE A 450 -9.86 -21.63 -9.08
CA PHE A 450 -11.12 -21.47 -8.37
C PHE A 450 -10.89 -21.54 -6.87
N THR A 451 -11.39 -20.56 -6.12
CA THR A 451 -11.30 -20.51 -4.68
C THR A 451 -12.67 -20.43 -4.04
N LEU A 452 -12.86 -21.20 -2.97
CA LEU A 452 -14.01 -21.13 -2.06
C LEU A 452 -13.51 -20.92 -0.64
N GLN A 453 -14.07 -19.93 0.07
CA GLN A 453 -13.73 -19.64 1.47
C GLN A 453 -15.00 -19.38 2.29
N SER A 454 -15.04 -19.91 3.52
CA SER A 454 -16.09 -19.60 4.51
C SER A 454 -15.47 -19.23 5.83
N ASP A 455 -15.87 -18.08 6.37
CA ASP A 455 -15.35 -17.52 7.63
C ASP A 455 -16.48 -17.23 8.61
N TYR A 456 -16.27 -17.58 9.87
CA TYR A 456 -17.13 -17.21 10.96
C TYR A 456 -16.34 -16.53 12.06
N GLN A 457 -16.88 -15.43 12.60
CA GLN A 457 -16.33 -14.75 13.78
C GLN A 457 -17.44 -14.47 14.79
N THR A 458 -17.12 -14.61 16.07
CA THR A 458 -18.08 -14.37 17.14
C THR A 458 -17.38 -13.86 18.40
N PRO A 459 -17.93 -12.83 19.07
CA PRO A 459 -17.49 -12.47 20.42
C PRO A 459 -17.99 -13.52 21.41
N ILE A 460 -17.08 -14.10 22.22
CA ILE A 460 -17.44 -14.99 23.35
C ILE A 460 -17.84 -14.16 24.56
N LYS A 461 -17.03 -13.10 24.83
CA LYS A 461 -17.29 -12.09 25.87
C LYS A 461 -16.90 -10.72 25.31
N LYS A 462 -17.18 -9.62 26.05
CA LYS A 462 -16.83 -8.23 25.62
C LYS A 462 -15.38 -8.03 25.22
N ASN A 463 -14.46 -8.84 25.74
CA ASN A 463 -13.02 -8.74 25.54
C ASN A 463 -12.40 -10.01 24.91
N GLN A 464 -13.23 -10.90 24.36
CA GLN A 464 -12.81 -12.15 23.76
C GLN A 464 -13.48 -12.31 22.39
N MET A 465 -12.68 -12.67 21.37
CA MET A 465 -13.14 -12.92 20.01
C MET A 465 -12.62 -14.27 19.53
N LEU A 466 -13.48 -15.10 19.00
CA LEU A 466 -13.15 -16.33 18.30
C LEU A 466 -13.41 -16.14 16.80
N GLU A 467 -12.47 -16.57 15.99
CA GLU A 467 -12.56 -16.58 14.52
C GLU A 467 -12.18 -17.99 14.04
N PHE A 468 -12.91 -18.56 13.10
CA PHE A 468 -12.55 -19.82 12.44
C PHE A 468 -13.12 -19.86 11.04
N GLY A 469 -12.55 -20.72 10.20
CA GLY A 469 -12.98 -20.85 8.82
C GLY A 469 -12.22 -21.91 8.05
N GLY A 470 -12.62 -22.07 6.82
CA GLY A 470 -12.00 -22.97 5.86
C GLY A 470 -11.87 -22.37 4.47
N LYS A 471 -10.88 -22.83 3.72
CA LYS A 471 -10.60 -22.38 2.35
C LYS A 471 -10.20 -23.58 1.50
N ALA A 472 -10.71 -23.64 0.27
CA ALA A 472 -10.28 -24.55 -0.75
C ALA A 472 -9.85 -23.77 -2.00
N ILE A 473 -8.73 -24.17 -2.60
CA ILE A 473 -8.20 -23.60 -3.84
C ILE A 473 -7.98 -24.75 -4.81
N PHE A 474 -8.48 -24.62 -6.03
CA PHE A 474 -8.25 -25.53 -7.13
C PHE A 474 -7.53 -24.77 -8.22
N ARG A 475 -6.32 -25.20 -8.57
CA ARG A 475 -5.46 -24.49 -9.49
C ARG A 475 -4.93 -25.43 -10.55
N GLU A 476 -4.98 -24.97 -11.78
CA GLU A 476 -4.41 -25.61 -12.94
C GLU A 476 -3.53 -24.63 -13.70
N VAL A 477 -2.31 -25.04 -13.97
CA VAL A 477 -1.35 -24.30 -14.79
C VAL A 477 -0.94 -25.17 -15.95
N THR A 478 -1.11 -24.67 -17.17
CA THR A 478 -0.59 -25.30 -18.37
C THR A 478 0.39 -24.36 -19.07
N SER A 479 1.47 -24.89 -19.62
CA SER A 479 2.43 -24.15 -20.40
C SER A 479 2.87 -25.00 -21.58
N ALA A 480 2.81 -24.45 -22.78
CA ALA A 480 3.35 -25.05 -23.98
C ALA A 480 4.46 -24.17 -24.53
N TYR A 481 5.63 -24.75 -24.79
CA TYR A 481 6.80 -24.03 -25.25
C TYR A 481 7.48 -24.76 -26.41
N ASN A 482 8.02 -23.97 -27.34
CA ASN A 482 8.69 -24.50 -28.52
C ASN A 482 9.83 -23.56 -28.94
N PHE A 483 11.00 -24.15 -29.17
CA PHE A 483 12.16 -23.42 -29.66
C PHE A 483 12.41 -23.83 -31.12
N LEU A 484 12.47 -22.83 -31.99
CA LEU A 484 12.58 -23.00 -33.44
C LEU A 484 13.82 -22.29 -33.95
N ILE A 485 14.45 -22.90 -34.95
CA ILE A 485 15.60 -22.34 -35.69
C ILE A 485 15.31 -22.29 -37.18
N ALA A 486 15.88 -21.31 -37.87
CA ALA A 486 15.83 -21.23 -39.33
C ALA A 486 17.15 -20.67 -39.90
N GLU A 487 17.51 -21.15 -41.08
CA GLU A 487 18.50 -20.52 -41.93
C GLU A 487 18.04 -19.11 -42.35
N PRO A 488 18.93 -18.22 -42.84
CA PRO A 488 18.56 -16.86 -43.19
C PRO A 488 17.30 -16.70 -44.05
N THR A 489 17.14 -17.60 -45.01
CA THR A 489 15.98 -17.62 -45.96
C THR A 489 15.11 -18.86 -45.85
N GLY A 490 15.42 -19.80 -44.89
CA GLY A 490 14.70 -21.04 -44.70
C GLY A 490 13.45 -20.89 -43.79
N ASP A 491 12.64 -21.93 -43.74
CA ASP A 491 11.52 -22.02 -42.83
C ASP A 491 11.96 -22.40 -41.42
N PHE A 492 11.19 -21.97 -40.41
CA PHE A 492 11.41 -22.34 -39.02
C PHE A 492 11.14 -23.83 -38.79
N ARG A 493 12.07 -24.52 -38.15
CA ARG A 493 11.97 -25.93 -37.74
C ARG A 493 12.29 -26.05 -36.23
N PRO A 494 11.77 -27.08 -35.55
CA PRO A 494 12.17 -27.33 -34.16
C PRO A 494 13.67 -27.52 -34.03
N GLU A 495 14.27 -26.97 -32.99
CA GLU A 495 15.68 -27.22 -32.64
C GLU A 495 15.74 -28.53 -31.84
N LEU A 496 16.52 -29.51 -32.33
CA LEU A 496 16.54 -30.85 -31.76
C LEU A 496 17.21 -30.91 -30.37
N ASP A 497 18.14 -30.01 -30.13
CA ASP A 497 18.92 -29.96 -28.88
C ASP A 497 18.26 -29.03 -27.83
N GLN A 498 17.10 -28.46 -28.15
CA GLN A 498 16.38 -27.55 -27.24
C GLN A 498 15.02 -28.16 -26.90
N PRO A 499 14.63 -28.20 -25.63
CA PRO A 499 13.38 -28.85 -25.25
C PRO A 499 12.17 -28.07 -25.81
N ALA A 500 11.40 -28.73 -26.65
CA ALA A 500 10.01 -28.38 -26.90
C ALA A 500 9.16 -29.25 -25.98
N GLY A 501 8.15 -28.65 -25.37
CA GLY A 501 7.34 -29.47 -24.48
C GLY A 501 6.16 -28.73 -23.91
N ASP A 502 5.56 -29.38 -22.96
CA ASP A 502 4.46 -28.86 -22.19
C ASP A 502 4.67 -29.15 -20.69
N LEU A 503 4.03 -28.33 -19.87
CA LEU A 503 3.89 -28.49 -18.44
C LEU A 503 2.40 -28.43 -18.10
N THR A 504 1.91 -29.43 -17.41
CA THR A 504 0.61 -29.40 -16.74
C THR A 504 0.85 -29.54 -15.23
N TYR A 505 0.35 -28.59 -14.46
CA TYR A 505 0.58 -28.51 -13.01
C TYR A 505 -0.73 -28.24 -12.29
N HIS A 506 -1.25 -29.26 -11.59
CA HIS A 506 -2.42 -29.14 -10.73
C HIS A 506 -1.98 -28.93 -9.27
N GLN A 507 -2.53 -27.94 -8.63
CA GLN A 507 -2.28 -27.67 -7.21
C GLN A 507 -3.60 -27.39 -6.50
N ASN A 508 -4.03 -28.34 -5.67
CA ASN A 508 -5.23 -28.22 -4.87
C ASN A 508 -4.85 -28.01 -3.40
N ILE A 509 -5.43 -26.99 -2.75
CA ILE A 509 -5.11 -26.62 -1.37
C ILE A 509 -6.38 -26.66 -0.54
N ALA A 510 -6.37 -27.43 0.55
CA ALA A 510 -7.40 -27.42 1.57
C ALA A 510 -6.82 -26.83 2.86
N ALA A 511 -7.49 -25.83 3.41
CA ALA A 511 -7.02 -25.10 4.60
C ALA A 511 -8.14 -24.94 5.63
N GLY A 512 -7.80 -25.15 6.91
CA GLY A 512 -8.63 -24.82 8.05
C GLY A 512 -7.89 -23.95 9.05
N TYR A 513 -8.57 -23.02 9.68
CA TYR A 513 -7.92 -22.14 10.66
C TYR A 513 -8.84 -21.77 11.83
N THR A 514 -8.22 -21.43 12.94
CA THR A 514 -8.86 -20.82 14.09
C THR A 514 -7.97 -19.74 14.69
N SER A 515 -8.56 -18.70 15.28
CA SER A 515 -7.82 -17.71 16.07
C SER A 515 -8.66 -17.20 17.23
N TYR A 516 -7.98 -16.89 18.32
CA TYR A 516 -8.57 -16.40 19.54
C TYR A 516 -7.86 -15.13 20.02
N THR A 517 -8.64 -14.10 20.30
CA THR A 517 -8.15 -12.82 20.82
C THR A 517 -8.70 -12.58 22.22
N TYR A 518 -7.81 -12.23 23.15
CA TYR A 518 -8.15 -11.89 24.53
C TYR A 518 -7.52 -10.56 24.94
N THR A 519 -8.33 -9.63 25.44
CA THR A 519 -7.87 -8.35 25.98
C THR A 519 -8.11 -8.29 27.47
N THR A 520 -7.07 -8.12 28.27
CA THR A 520 -7.16 -8.03 29.74
C THR A 520 -7.70 -6.66 30.18
N LYS A 521 -8.17 -6.56 31.43
CA LYS A 521 -8.57 -5.29 32.07
C LYS A 521 -7.42 -4.26 32.11
N LYS A 522 -6.16 -4.72 32.22
CA LYS A 522 -4.94 -3.88 32.17
C LYS A 522 -4.48 -3.53 30.74
N ARG A 523 -5.31 -3.76 29.70
CA ARG A 523 -5.04 -3.49 28.29
C ARG A 523 -3.83 -4.25 27.70
N TYR A 524 -3.52 -5.44 28.22
CA TYR A 524 -2.73 -6.39 27.47
C TYR A 524 -3.67 -7.09 26.49
N THR A 525 -3.24 -7.20 25.23
CA THR A 525 -3.99 -7.97 24.24
C THR A 525 -3.12 -9.09 23.72
N PHE A 526 -3.68 -10.29 23.71
CA PHE A 526 -3.05 -11.49 23.18
C PHE A 526 -3.93 -12.03 22.06
N LYS A 527 -3.30 -12.43 20.95
CA LYS A 527 -3.96 -13.09 19.84
C LYS A 527 -3.16 -14.32 19.45
N GLY A 528 -3.75 -15.50 19.56
CA GLY A 528 -3.20 -16.76 19.08
C GLY A 528 -4.00 -17.28 17.91
N GLY A 529 -3.35 -17.81 16.90
CA GLY A 529 -4.00 -18.40 15.74
C GLY A 529 -3.23 -19.61 15.23
N LEU A 530 -3.96 -20.56 14.67
CA LEU A 530 -3.42 -21.75 14.06
C LEU A 530 -4.13 -21.99 12.73
N ARG A 531 -3.37 -22.27 11.69
CA ARG A 531 -3.85 -22.64 10.37
C ARG A 531 -3.10 -23.89 9.92
N TYR A 532 -3.83 -24.85 9.38
CA TYR A 532 -3.27 -26.01 8.70
C TYR A 532 -3.67 -25.96 7.23
N GLU A 533 -2.70 -26.14 6.35
CA GLU A 533 -2.89 -26.23 4.91
C GLU A 533 -2.35 -27.58 4.43
N HIS A 534 -3.15 -28.31 3.65
CA HIS A 534 -2.71 -29.49 2.93
C HIS A 534 -2.75 -29.17 1.44
N THR A 535 -1.64 -29.40 0.75
CA THR A 535 -1.50 -29.14 -0.68
C THR A 535 -1.30 -30.45 -1.40
N PHE A 536 -2.16 -30.71 -2.38
CA PHE A 536 -2.10 -31.84 -3.30
C PHE A 536 -1.51 -31.32 -4.60
N ILE A 537 -0.48 -32.00 -5.13
CA ILE A 537 0.19 -31.66 -6.37
C ILE A 537 0.18 -32.86 -7.29
N ASP A 538 -0.18 -32.59 -8.55
CA ASP A 538 -0.03 -33.52 -9.66
C ASP A 538 0.57 -32.72 -10.83
N ALA A 539 1.76 -33.07 -11.25
CA ALA A 539 2.50 -32.35 -12.28
C ALA A 539 3.08 -33.33 -13.31
N SER A 540 3.00 -32.96 -14.56
CA SER A 540 3.53 -33.71 -15.67
C SER A 540 4.12 -32.82 -16.76
N THR A 541 5.13 -33.29 -17.43
CA THR A 541 5.72 -32.75 -18.66
C THR A 541 5.63 -33.77 -19.76
N ASN A 542 6.00 -33.41 -20.97
CA ASN A 542 6.16 -34.37 -22.07
C ASN A 542 7.16 -35.52 -21.78
N GLU A 543 8.05 -35.32 -20.78
CA GLU A 543 9.02 -36.34 -20.36
C GLU A 543 8.46 -37.31 -19.29
N GLY A 544 7.27 -36.99 -18.73
CA GLY A 544 6.61 -37.83 -17.73
C GLY A 544 6.16 -37.05 -16.49
N THR A 545 5.83 -37.80 -15.44
CA THR A 545 5.34 -37.22 -14.16
C THR A 545 6.48 -36.59 -13.39
N VAL A 546 6.25 -35.34 -12.89
CA VAL A 546 7.20 -34.61 -12.04
C VAL A 546 7.05 -35.07 -10.59
N GLY A 547 8.15 -35.42 -9.94
CA GLY A 547 8.19 -36.04 -8.61
C GLY A 547 7.92 -35.09 -7.41
N VAL A 548 6.99 -34.14 -7.52
CA VAL A 548 6.64 -33.25 -6.38
C VAL A 548 5.54 -33.87 -5.55
N GLY A 549 5.87 -34.32 -4.33
CA GLY A 549 4.90 -34.91 -3.41
C GLY A 549 3.95 -33.91 -2.75
N ASN A 550 2.81 -34.44 -2.30
CA ASN A 550 1.86 -33.68 -1.45
C ASN A 550 2.53 -33.29 -0.12
N TYR A 551 2.11 -32.16 0.44
CA TYR A 551 2.64 -31.70 1.73
C TYR A 551 1.58 -31.02 2.58
N GLY A 552 1.78 -31.08 3.91
CA GLY A 552 0.99 -30.38 4.90
C GLY A 552 1.84 -29.38 5.66
N VAL A 553 1.32 -28.16 5.89
CA VAL A 553 2.01 -27.11 6.61
C VAL A 553 1.15 -26.56 7.75
N LEU A 554 1.74 -26.52 8.95
CA LEU A 554 1.15 -25.87 10.11
C LEU A 554 1.69 -24.42 10.21
N VAL A 555 0.79 -23.45 10.28
CA VAL A 555 1.06 -22.02 10.27
C VAL A 555 0.56 -21.38 11.56
N PRO A 556 1.34 -21.42 12.64
CA PRO A 556 1.02 -20.78 13.91
C PRO A 556 1.27 -19.26 13.84
N SER A 557 0.47 -18.51 14.60
CA SER A 557 0.68 -17.06 14.83
C SER A 557 0.38 -16.70 16.27
N VAL A 558 1.25 -15.92 16.89
CA VAL A 558 1.07 -15.41 18.25
C VAL A 558 1.46 -13.95 18.29
N ASN A 559 0.58 -13.11 18.81
CA ASN A 559 0.82 -11.68 18.94
C ASN A 559 0.45 -11.24 20.36
N ALA A 560 1.27 -10.39 20.94
CA ALA A 560 1.01 -9.73 22.22
C ALA A 560 1.24 -8.24 22.08
N SER A 561 0.43 -7.43 22.71
CA SER A 561 0.64 -5.97 22.72
C SER A 561 0.24 -5.34 24.06
N LYS A 562 0.91 -4.23 24.38
CA LYS A 562 0.64 -3.39 25.53
C LYS A 562 0.86 -1.93 25.18
N THR A 563 -0.14 -1.10 25.46
CA THR A 563 -0.01 0.36 25.36
C THR A 563 0.08 0.97 26.76
N PHE A 564 1.10 1.80 26.99
CA PHE A 564 1.32 2.53 28.23
C PHE A 564 1.89 3.93 27.94
N LYS A 565 1.34 4.97 28.56
CA LYS A 565 1.79 6.38 28.41
C LYS A 565 2.03 6.80 26.94
N GLY A 566 1.15 6.37 26.01
CA GLY A 566 1.25 6.72 24.58
C GLY A 566 2.32 5.96 23.80
N THR A 567 3.02 5.02 24.44
CA THR A 567 3.95 4.09 23.78
C THR A 567 3.28 2.72 23.69
N THR A 568 3.34 2.08 22.54
CA THR A 568 2.86 0.71 22.33
C THR A 568 4.03 -0.21 22.06
N LEU A 569 4.10 -1.30 22.80
CA LEU A 569 5.00 -2.42 22.55
C LEU A 569 4.20 -3.56 21.93
N LYS A 570 4.77 -4.20 20.91
CA LYS A 570 4.25 -5.37 20.23
C LYS A 570 5.29 -6.47 20.14
N LEU A 571 4.89 -7.69 20.45
CA LEU A 571 5.65 -8.90 20.17
C LEU A 571 4.84 -9.74 19.21
N GLY A 572 5.46 -10.26 18.17
CA GLY A 572 4.83 -11.09 17.17
C GLY A 572 5.70 -12.27 16.78
N TYR A 573 5.07 -13.40 16.59
CA TYR A 573 5.63 -14.57 15.94
C TYR A 573 4.60 -15.07 14.93
N ASN A 574 5.06 -15.37 13.71
CA ASN A 574 4.24 -16.07 12.73
C ASN A 574 5.13 -16.93 11.82
N ARG A 575 4.59 -18.07 11.39
CA ARG A 575 5.12 -18.83 10.27
C ARG A 575 4.36 -18.47 9.00
N ARG A 576 5.07 -18.42 7.88
CA ARG A 576 4.50 -18.19 6.56
C ARG A 576 5.01 -19.23 5.57
N ILE A 577 4.22 -19.47 4.53
CA ILE A 577 4.59 -20.31 3.39
C ILE A 577 4.67 -19.40 2.15
N GLN A 578 5.65 -19.66 1.30
CA GLN A 578 5.72 -19.11 -0.04
C GLN A 578 5.86 -20.26 -1.03
N ARG A 579 4.91 -20.34 -1.94
CA ARG A 579 4.89 -21.35 -2.99
C ARG A 579 5.68 -20.86 -4.21
N PRO A 580 6.28 -21.77 -5.00
CA PRO A 580 6.94 -21.40 -6.24
C PRO A 580 5.97 -20.69 -7.19
N GLY A 581 6.43 -19.65 -7.84
CA GLY A 581 5.69 -18.96 -8.90
C GLY A 581 5.74 -19.72 -10.23
N LEU A 582 4.78 -19.42 -11.12
CA LEU A 582 4.71 -20.09 -12.44
C LEU A 582 6.02 -20.02 -13.23
N GLN A 583 6.69 -18.87 -13.21
CA GLN A 583 7.95 -18.69 -13.93
C GLN A 583 9.10 -19.52 -13.33
N GLN A 584 9.06 -19.75 -12.01
CA GLN A 584 10.04 -20.61 -11.34
C GLN A 584 9.83 -22.10 -11.65
N LEU A 585 8.58 -22.48 -11.94
CA LEU A 585 8.20 -23.86 -12.26
C LEU A 585 8.34 -24.19 -13.76
N ASN A 586 8.21 -23.20 -14.64
CA ASN A 586 8.15 -23.41 -16.08
C ASN A 586 9.52 -23.80 -16.68
N PRO A 587 9.71 -25.03 -17.19
CA PRO A 587 10.99 -25.48 -17.71
C PRO A 587 11.35 -24.93 -19.10
N ASN A 588 10.62 -23.92 -19.60
CA ASN A 588 10.95 -23.27 -20.88
C ASN A 588 12.37 -22.71 -20.88
N PHE A 589 13.15 -23.10 -21.88
CA PHE A 589 14.51 -22.63 -22.13
C PHE A 589 14.49 -21.23 -22.76
N ASN A 590 14.61 -20.20 -21.93
CA ASN A 590 14.62 -18.81 -22.41
C ASN A 590 16.05 -18.35 -22.69
N SER A 591 16.44 -18.35 -23.98
CA SER A 591 17.72 -17.93 -24.50
C SER A 591 17.64 -16.63 -25.33
N ALA A 592 16.70 -15.74 -25.02
CA ALA A 592 16.63 -14.42 -25.66
C ALA A 592 18.00 -13.71 -25.61
N ASN A 593 18.69 -13.78 -24.47
CA ASN A 593 20.10 -13.50 -24.34
C ASN A 593 20.86 -14.80 -24.01
N PRO A 594 21.61 -15.38 -24.97
CA PRO A 594 22.30 -16.66 -24.76
C PRO A 594 23.41 -16.62 -23.71
N GLN A 595 23.90 -15.43 -23.30
CA GLN A 595 24.86 -15.30 -22.20
C GLN A 595 24.20 -15.42 -20.83
N ASN A 596 22.86 -15.31 -20.76
CA ASN A 596 22.06 -15.41 -19.52
C ASN A 596 20.79 -16.18 -19.80
N ILE A 597 20.89 -17.50 -19.86
CA ILE A 597 19.77 -18.43 -20.11
C ILE A 597 19.00 -18.64 -18.80
N THR A 598 17.69 -18.69 -18.85
CA THR A 598 16.87 -18.97 -17.68
C THR A 598 15.97 -20.19 -17.93
N ILE A 599 15.95 -21.12 -16.97
CA ILE A 599 15.13 -22.32 -16.99
C ILE A 599 14.43 -22.44 -15.62
N GLY A 600 13.12 -22.66 -15.61
CA GLY A 600 12.39 -22.98 -14.38
C GLY A 600 12.61 -24.41 -13.94
N ASN A 601 12.23 -24.70 -12.69
CA ASN A 601 12.34 -26.03 -12.09
C ASN A 601 10.97 -26.46 -11.53
N PRO A 602 10.29 -27.41 -12.16
CA PRO A 602 8.98 -27.87 -11.72
C PRO A 602 9.01 -28.68 -10.41
N GLU A 603 10.18 -29.11 -9.94
CA GLU A 603 10.35 -29.87 -8.69
C GLU A 603 10.42 -29.02 -7.43
N LEU A 604 10.30 -27.70 -7.55
CA LEU A 604 10.40 -26.78 -6.42
C LEU A 604 9.35 -27.04 -5.35
N ARG A 605 9.80 -26.96 -4.10
CA ARG A 605 8.97 -27.04 -2.89
C ARG A 605 8.79 -25.65 -2.28
N PRO A 606 7.74 -25.44 -1.47
CA PRO A 606 7.51 -24.15 -0.86
C PRO A 606 8.58 -23.80 0.17
N GLU A 607 8.85 -22.50 0.29
CA GLU A 607 9.63 -21.92 1.38
C GLU A 607 8.79 -21.81 2.65
N LEU A 608 9.42 -21.99 3.79
CA LEU A 608 8.81 -21.81 5.11
C LEU A 608 9.59 -20.75 5.91
N THR A 609 8.96 -19.63 6.17
CA THR A 609 9.55 -18.50 6.88
C THR A 609 8.97 -18.37 8.28
N ASN A 610 9.81 -18.38 9.31
CA ASN A 610 9.48 -18.01 10.67
C ASN A 610 9.89 -16.55 10.90
N ASN A 611 8.93 -15.70 11.27
CA ASN A 611 9.15 -14.29 11.56
C ASN A 611 8.97 -14.02 13.05
N PHE A 612 9.90 -13.27 13.62
CA PHE A 612 9.87 -12.74 14.98
C PHE A 612 9.93 -11.22 14.89
N GLU A 613 9.06 -10.52 15.59
CA GLU A 613 8.99 -9.06 15.53
C GLU A 613 8.87 -8.47 16.94
N LEU A 614 9.63 -7.41 17.22
CA LEU A 614 9.47 -6.52 18.37
C LEU A 614 9.22 -5.11 17.84
N GLY A 615 7.99 -4.64 17.95
CA GLY A 615 7.58 -3.30 17.54
C GLY A 615 7.48 -2.34 18.71
N VAL A 616 8.00 -1.13 18.53
CA VAL A 616 7.86 -0.01 19.45
C VAL A 616 7.33 1.18 18.67
N SER A 617 6.19 1.72 19.09
CA SER A 617 5.61 2.90 18.46
C SER A 617 5.24 3.95 19.51
N LYS A 618 5.38 5.21 19.14
CA LYS A 618 5.09 6.34 20.00
C LYS A 618 4.59 7.55 19.23
N ASN A 619 3.58 8.22 19.77
CA ASN A 619 3.17 9.54 19.35
C ASN A 619 3.85 10.59 20.22
N ILE A 620 4.61 11.48 19.60
CA ILE A 620 5.26 12.63 20.25
C ILE A 620 4.70 13.91 19.62
N LYS A 621 3.75 14.56 20.29
CA LYS A 621 3.02 15.71 19.71
C LYS A 621 2.38 15.38 18.36
N LYS A 622 2.87 15.98 17.26
CA LYS A 622 2.41 15.76 15.88
C LYS A 622 3.28 14.76 15.08
N THR A 623 4.20 14.09 15.75
CA THR A 623 5.11 13.13 15.14
C THR A 623 4.77 11.73 15.62
N PHE A 624 4.56 10.80 14.68
CA PHE A 624 4.49 9.37 14.94
C PHE A 624 5.81 8.72 14.57
N ILE A 625 6.36 7.90 15.47
CA ILE A 625 7.57 7.13 15.26
C ILE A 625 7.26 5.66 15.52
N ASN A 626 7.74 4.80 14.65
CA ASN A 626 7.68 3.35 14.80
C ASN A 626 9.06 2.75 14.48
N ALA A 627 9.52 1.87 15.33
CA ALA A 627 10.67 1.01 15.10
C ALA A 627 10.23 -0.44 15.30
N THR A 628 10.49 -1.29 14.32
CA THR A 628 10.20 -2.73 14.39
C THR A 628 11.48 -3.50 14.14
N PHE A 629 11.99 -4.14 15.17
CA PHE A 629 13.09 -5.10 15.07
C PHE A 629 12.52 -6.44 14.63
N PHE A 630 13.17 -7.10 13.71
CA PHE A 630 12.72 -8.38 13.20
C PHE A 630 13.86 -9.38 13.03
N GLY A 631 13.51 -10.65 13.16
CA GLY A 631 14.34 -11.79 12.80
C GLY A 631 13.51 -12.73 11.91
N ARG A 632 14.08 -13.15 10.79
CA ARG A 632 13.45 -14.11 9.86
C ARG A 632 14.38 -15.29 9.67
N VAL A 633 13.80 -16.47 9.65
CA VAL A 633 14.48 -17.73 9.32
C VAL A 633 13.65 -18.42 8.24
N THR A 634 14.13 -18.43 7.02
CA THR A 634 13.52 -19.12 5.88
C THR A 634 14.23 -20.44 5.66
N ASN A 635 13.48 -21.53 5.66
CA ASN A 635 13.94 -22.86 5.29
C ASN A 635 13.45 -23.20 3.89
N ASN A 636 14.20 -24.02 3.16
CA ASN A 636 13.94 -24.36 1.77
C ASN A 636 13.84 -23.12 0.88
N ALA A 637 14.71 -22.12 1.10
CA ALA A 637 14.69 -20.89 0.32
C ALA A 637 14.87 -21.19 -1.17
N ILE A 638 13.94 -20.70 -1.98
CA ILE A 638 14.02 -20.81 -3.43
C ILE A 638 14.97 -19.73 -3.94
N THR A 639 16.09 -20.16 -4.42
CA THR A 639 17.19 -19.27 -4.84
C THR A 639 17.60 -19.54 -6.27
N GLN A 640 18.01 -18.51 -6.96
CA GLN A 640 18.64 -18.65 -8.27
C GLN A 640 20.03 -19.25 -8.10
N VAL A 641 20.28 -20.34 -8.83
CA VAL A 641 21.59 -20.96 -8.98
C VAL A 641 22.05 -20.75 -10.42
N ARG A 642 23.30 -20.31 -10.55
CA ARG A 642 23.92 -20.03 -11.83
C ARG A 642 25.13 -20.89 -12.00
N GLN A 643 25.24 -21.45 -13.20
CA GLN A 643 26.39 -22.28 -13.58
C GLN A 643 26.75 -22.07 -15.06
N PRO A 644 28.03 -22.16 -15.42
CA PRO A 644 28.41 -22.15 -16.81
C PRO A 644 27.73 -23.29 -17.61
N SER A 645 27.38 -23.02 -18.86
CA SER A 645 26.85 -24.04 -19.76
C SER A 645 27.99 -24.89 -20.29
N ASP A 646 27.84 -26.22 -20.23
CA ASP A 646 28.81 -27.18 -20.80
C ASP A 646 28.72 -27.23 -22.33
N THR A 647 27.56 -26.83 -22.91
CA THR A 647 27.31 -26.94 -24.36
C THR A 647 27.44 -25.58 -25.07
N LEU A 648 27.16 -24.48 -24.43
CA LEU A 648 27.18 -23.14 -25.01
C LEU A 648 28.30 -22.30 -24.38
N ALA A 649 29.43 -22.24 -25.06
CA ALA A 649 30.62 -21.52 -24.58
C ALA A 649 30.27 -20.05 -24.21
N GLY A 650 30.73 -19.60 -23.05
CA GLY A 650 30.48 -18.23 -22.57
C GLY A 650 29.05 -17.94 -22.14
N SER A 651 28.22 -18.96 -21.94
CA SER A 651 26.83 -18.83 -21.45
C SER A 651 26.73 -19.24 -19.99
N ILE A 652 25.85 -18.55 -19.23
CA ILE A 652 25.45 -18.91 -17.86
C ILE A 652 23.99 -19.34 -17.86
N ILE A 653 23.73 -20.53 -17.35
CA ILE A 653 22.39 -21.04 -17.09
C ILE A 653 21.98 -20.65 -15.67
N THR A 654 20.82 -20.03 -15.56
CA THR A 654 20.17 -19.68 -14.29
C THR A 654 18.97 -20.57 -14.09
N THR A 655 18.92 -21.33 -13.00
CA THR A 655 17.77 -22.11 -12.58
C THR A 655 17.34 -21.73 -11.16
N TYR A 656 16.28 -22.35 -10.68
CA TYR A 656 15.77 -22.15 -9.31
C TYR A 656 15.87 -23.46 -8.53
N GLU A 657 16.36 -23.37 -7.30
CA GLU A 657 16.51 -24.52 -6.42
C GLU A 657 16.13 -24.20 -4.97
N ASN A 658 15.67 -25.21 -4.23
CA ASN A 658 15.45 -25.14 -2.79
C ASN A 658 16.76 -25.48 -2.07
N ILE A 659 17.71 -24.58 -2.05
CA ILE A 659 19.09 -24.91 -1.70
C ILE A 659 19.52 -24.56 -0.28
N GLY A 660 18.64 -24.05 0.57
CA GLY A 660 19.20 -23.81 1.86
C GLY A 660 18.39 -23.00 2.83
N LYS A 661 19.11 -22.26 3.66
CA LYS A 661 18.55 -21.40 4.70
C LYS A 661 18.88 -19.94 4.43
N GLN A 662 17.92 -19.09 4.65
CA GLN A 662 18.14 -17.66 4.68
C GLN A 662 17.80 -17.13 6.07
N HIS A 663 18.73 -16.40 6.68
CA HIS A 663 18.49 -15.65 7.91
C HIS A 663 18.52 -14.15 7.57
N ALA A 664 17.63 -13.36 8.17
CA ALA A 664 17.65 -11.92 8.04
C ALA A 664 17.27 -11.27 9.38
N TYR A 665 18.11 -10.37 9.86
CA TYR A 665 17.92 -9.64 11.11
C TYR A 665 18.04 -8.16 10.86
N GLY A 666 17.05 -7.39 11.32
CA GLY A 666 17.06 -5.98 10.98
C GLY A 666 16.07 -5.13 11.72
N VAL A 667 15.94 -3.91 11.24
CA VAL A 667 15.02 -2.91 11.76
C VAL A 667 14.29 -2.18 10.63
N ASN A 668 12.97 -2.06 10.78
CA ASN A 668 12.14 -1.17 10.01
C ASN A 668 11.90 0.10 10.82
N LEU A 669 12.26 1.24 10.28
CA LEU A 669 12.05 2.55 10.88
C LEU A 669 11.00 3.31 10.05
N PHE A 670 10.08 3.96 10.75
CA PHE A 670 9.09 4.84 10.13
C PHE A 670 8.88 6.06 11.02
N ALA A 671 8.92 7.25 10.41
CA ALA A 671 8.55 8.49 11.08
C ALA A 671 7.65 9.31 10.16
N ASN A 672 6.56 9.85 10.71
CA ASN A 672 5.68 10.79 10.02
C ASN A 672 5.58 12.07 10.87
N VAL A 673 5.94 13.19 10.28
CA VAL A 673 6.05 14.49 10.95
C VAL A 673 5.09 15.47 10.28
N ALA A 674 4.06 15.92 10.98
CA ALA A 674 3.26 17.07 10.57
C ALA A 674 3.93 18.35 11.08
N ALA A 675 4.90 18.88 10.32
CA ALA A 675 5.67 20.05 10.71
C ALA A 675 4.77 21.27 10.92
N THR A 676 3.77 21.44 10.05
CA THR A 676 2.71 22.44 10.19
C THR A 676 1.36 21.83 9.80
N SER A 677 0.28 22.59 9.84
CA SER A 677 -1.02 22.15 9.28
C SER A 677 -1.00 22.03 7.76
N LYS A 678 0.04 22.52 7.08
CA LYS A 678 0.15 22.59 5.63
C LYS A 678 1.32 21.78 5.08
N ILE A 679 2.30 21.41 5.90
CA ILE A 679 3.51 20.70 5.50
C ILE A 679 3.65 19.45 6.35
N SER A 680 3.77 18.32 5.69
CA SER A 680 4.10 17.04 6.30
C SER A 680 5.21 16.33 5.50
N PHE A 681 6.00 15.55 6.21
CA PHE A 681 6.98 14.67 5.60
C PHE A 681 7.09 13.37 6.39
N GLY A 682 7.46 12.33 5.71
CA GLY A 682 7.67 11.02 6.29
C GLY A 682 8.91 10.37 5.73
N ILE A 683 9.53 9.58 6.57
CA ILE A 683 10.73 8.81 6.26
C ILE A 683 10.45 7.36 6.64
N PHE A 684 10.83 6.45 5.77
CA PHE A 684 10.85 5.03 6.08
C PHE A 684 12.18 4.43 5.66
N SER A 685 12.65 3.46 6.42
CA SER A 685 13.87 2.73 6.12
C SER A 685 13.73 1.29 6.60
N ASN A 686 14.28 0.36 5.82
CA ASN A 686 14.44 -1.04 6.15
C ASN A 686 15.91 -1.36 6.02
N ILE A 687 16.53 -1.73 7.14
CA ILE A 687 17.96 -2.04 7.25
C ILE A 687 18.07 -3.42 7.86
N PHE A 688 18.67 -4.35 7.16
CA PHE A 688 18.88 -5.69 7.68
C PHE A 688 20.16 -6.33 7.16
N TYR A 689 20.70 -7.20 7.98
CA TYR A 689 21.76 -8.11 7.62
C TYR A 689 21.14 -9.44 7.24
N THR A 690 21.54 -10.01 6.11
CA THR A 690 21.07 -11.32 5.66
C THR A 690 22.24 -12.26 5.42
N THR A 691 22.01 -13.53 5.71
CA THR A 691 22.91 -14.64 5.36
C THR A 691 22.14 -15.64 4.52
N LEU A 692 22.73 -16.08 3.44
CA LEU A 692 22.23 -17.16 2.59
C LEU A 692 23.25 -18.29 2.64
N THR A 693 22.76 -19.49 2.97
CA THR A 693 23.59 -20.70 2.97
C THR A 693 22.89 -21.76 2.16
N GLY A 694 23.55 -22.32 1.18
CA GLY A 694 22.98 -23.31 0.29
C GLY A 694 24.00 -24.40 -0.08
N GLN A 695 23.45 -25.57 -0.50
CA GLN A 695 24.25 -26.64 -1.09
C GLN A 695 23.80 -26.83 -2.51
N THR A 696 24.71 -26.79 -3.45
CA THR A 696 24.47 -27.11 -4.86
C THR A 696 25.25 -28.36 -5.25
N LEU A 697 24.71 -29.14 -6.17
CA LEU A 697 25.39 -30.26 -6.79
C LEU A 697 26.05 -29.77 -8.08
N GLU A 698 27.36 -29.71 -8.09
CA GLU A 698 28.12 -29.28 -9.24
C GLU A 698 28.96 -30.46 -9.71
N LYS A 699 28.68 -30.96 -10.92
CA LYS A 699 29.31 -32.17 -11.48
C LYS A 699 29.31 -33.38 -10.52
N GLY A 700 28.23 -33.56 -9.77
CA GLY A 700 28.08 -34.65 -8.78
C GLY A 700 28.80 -34.38 -7.44
N VAL A 701 29.45 -33.26 -7.27
CA VAL A 701 30.12 -32.86 -6.00
C VAL A 701 29.23 -31.83 -5.28
N SER A 702 28.86 -32.13 -4.02
CA SER A 702 28.13 -31.20 -3.18
C SER A 702 29.04 -30.06 -2.75
N ARG A 703 28.70 -28.85 -3.13
CA ARG A 703 29.39 -27.61 -2.68
C ARG A 703 28.50 -26.77 -1.80
N THR A 704 29.03 -26.25 -0.71
CA THR A 704 28.34 -25.25 0.13
C THR A 704 28.68 -23.85 -0.39
N LEU A 705 27.65 -23.07 -0.67
CA LEU A 705 27.74 -21.67 -1.02
C LEU A 705 27.20 -20.84 0.14
N ASP A 706 27.96 -19.87 0.57
CA ASP A 706 27.58 -18.93 1.66
C ASP A 706 27.78 -17.49 1.17
N ASN A 707 26.80 -16.67 1.39
CA ASN A 707 26.93 -15.24 1.17
C ASN A 707 26.15 -14.45 2.22
N SER A 708 26.64 -13.25 2.51
CA SER A 708 26.01 -12.40 3.52
C SER A 708 26.26 -10.93 3.26
N GLY A 709 25.43 -10.07 3.82
CA GLY A 709 25.62 -8.64 3.70
C GLY A 709 24.45 -7.83 4.22
N PHE A 710 24.67 -6.52 4.25
CA PHE A 710 23.65 -5.56 4.60
C PHE A 710 22.80 -5.19 3.38
N VAL A 711 21.50 -5.18 3.58
CA VAL A 711 20.52 -4.67 2.63
C VAL A 711 19.87 -3.43 3.25
N VAL A 712 19.93 -2.33 2.53
CA VAL A 712 19.37 -1.05 2.96
C VAL A 712 18.37 -0.57 1.92
N SER A 713 17.14 -0.32 2.31
CA SER A 713 16.15 0.34 1.46
C SER A 713 15.43 1.42 2.26
N GLY A 714 14.93 2.42 1.58
CA GLY A 714 14.18 3.46 2.25
C GLY A 714 13.71 4.55 1.31
N GLY A 715 12.94 5.47 1.86
CA GLY A 715 12.45 6.60 1.11
C GLY A 715 11.95 7.71 2.01
N LEU A 716 11.71 8.82 1.36
CA LEU A 716 11.12 9.99 1.97
C LEU A 716 9.97 10.50 1.10
N PHE A 717 8.98 11.03 1.72
CA PHE A 717 7.94 11.79 1.05
C PHE A 717 7.72 13.11 1.76
N SER A 718 7.42 14.15 1.03
CA SER A 718 7.01 15.42 1.58
C SER A 718 5.85 15.99 0.79
N GLN A 719 5.00 16.71 1.48
CA GLN A 719 3.84 17.35 0.89
C GLN A 719 3.64 18.73 1.51
N ALA A 720 3.33 19.69 0.68
CA ALA A 720 2.95 21.04 1.08
C ALA A 720 1.64 21.45 0.39
N THR A 721 0.73 22.05 1.15
CA THR A 721 -0.50 22.63 0.63
C THR A 721 -0.46 24.15 0.84
N PHE A 722 -0.75 24.91 -0.20
CA PHE A 722 -0.71 26.36 -0.19
C PHE A 722 -2.11 26.96 -0.33
N LYS A 723 -2.22 28.27 -0.21
CA LYS A 723 -3.47 28.98 -0.49
C LYS A 723 -3.88 28.82 -1.94
N ASN A 724 -5.15 29.07 -2.23
CA ASN A 724 -5.73 29.08 -3.58
C ASN A 724 -5.59 27.72 -4.34
N GLY A 725 -5.59 26.58 -3.63
CA GLY A 725 -5.58 25.25 -4.23
C GLY A 725 -4.26 24.79 -4.84
N TRP A 726 -3.14 25.43 -4.51
CA TRP A 726 -1.81 24.94 -4.87
C TRP A 726 -1.33 23.86 -3.92
N GLY A 727 -0.67 22.84 -4.45
CA GLY A 727 0.02 21.81 -3.71
C GLY A 727 1.36 21.48 -4.34
N ALA A 728 2.32 21.06 -3.53
CA ALA A 728 3.61 20.53 -3.99
C ALA A 728 3.91 19.23 -3.25
N GLN A 729 4.61 18.34 -3.90
CA GLN A 729 5.03 17.04 -3.36
C GLN A 729 6.41 16.68 -3.86
N ALA A 730 7.19 16.03 -3.00
CA ALA A 730 8.38 15.31 -3.38
C ALA A 730 8.33 13.89 -2.82
N PHE A 731 8.76 12.94 -3.61
CA PHE A 731 8.91 11.54 -3.23
C PHE A 731 10.27 11.05 -3.70
N GLY A 732 10.95 10.27 -2.88
CA GLY A 732 12.18 9.58 -3.23
C GLY A 732 12.20 8.20 -2.60
N PHE A 733 12.67 7.22 -3.35
CA PHE A 733 12.86 5.84 -2.93
C PHE A 733 14.21 5.33 -3.40
N MET A 734 14.84 4.53 -2.56
CA MET A 734 16.11 3.89 -2.87
C MET A 734 16.09 2.46 -2.33
N GLN A 735 16.50 1.51 -3.14
CA GLN A 735 16.79 0.14 -2.80
C GLN A 735 18.29 -0.09 -2.96
N GLY A 736 18.99 -0.51 -1.93
CA GLY A 736 20.40 -0.90 -2.00
C GLY A 736 20.59 -2.25 -2.66
N ASN A 737 21.83 -2.67 -2.78
CA ASN A 737 22.18 -3.97 -3.35
C ASN A 737 21.48 -5.09 -2.60
N GLN A 738 21.04 -6.10 -3.34
CA GLN A 738 20.46 -7.33 -2.80
C GLN A 738 21.54 -8.41 -2.73
N VAL A 739 21.62 -9.08 -1.60
CA VAL A 739 22.51 -10.23 -1.45
C VAL A 739 21.91 -11.43 -2.19
N GLN A 740 22.65 -12.00 -3.09
CA GLN A 740 22.35 -13.22 -3.82
C GLN A 740 23.27 -14.33 -3.29
N LEU A 741 22.92 -15.61 -3.51
CA LEU A 741 23.79 -16.70 -3.08
C LEU A 741 25.20 -16.58 -3.68
N GLN A 742 25.31 -16.19 -4.93
CA GLN A 742 26.54 -16.09 -5.70
C GLN A 742 26.90 -14.60 -5.98
N GLY A 743 26.75 -13.68 -5.00
CA GLY A 743 27.17 -12.29 -5.14
C GLY A 743 26.09 -11.26 -4.77
N HIS A 744 26.02 -10.16 -5.53
CA HIS A 744 25.15 -9.04 -5.23
C HIS A 744 24.43 -8.57 -6.50
N GLN A 745 23.13 -8.42 -6.39
CA GLN A 745 22.34 -7.75 -7.43
C GLN A 745 22.27 -6.25 -7.12
N GLY A 746 22.50 -5.43 -8.13
CA GLY A 746 22.53 -3.99 -8.02
C GLY A 746 21.23 -3.37 -7.51
N GLY A 747 21.38 -2.34 -6.69
CA GLY A 747 20.27 -1.54 -6.19
C GLY A 747 19.77 -0.53 -7.23
N PHE A 748 18.62 0.08 -6.95
CA PHE A 748 18.02 1.12 -7.77
C PHE A 748 17.34 2.19 -6.92
N GLY A 749 17.02 3.32 -7.56
CA GLY A 749 16.26 4.38 -6.90
C GLY A 749 15.56 5.28 -7.90
N PHE A 750 14.54 5.96 -7.44
CA PHE A 750 13.86 6.98 -8.22
C PHE A 750 13.33 8.09 -7.32
N TYR A 751 13.11 9.25 -7.91
CA TYR A 751 12.50 10.37 -7.22
C TYR A 751 11.64 11.18 -8.18
N THR A 752 10.64 11.85 -7.61
CA THR A 752 9.72 12.73 -8.33
C THR A 752 9.42 13.96 -7.50
N VAL A 753 9.28 15.08 -8.18
CA VAL A 753 8.77 16.32 -7.61
C VAL A 753 7.61 16.77 -8.48
N GLY A 754 6.51 17.15 -7.83
CA GLY A 754 5.30 17.56 -8.53
C GLY A 754 4.67 18.79 -7.90
N VAL A 755 4.01 19.58 -8.74
CA VAL A 755 3.14 20.68 -8.34
C VAL A 755 1.75 20.44 -8.93
N LYS A 756 0.74 20.84 -8.19
CA LYS A 756 -0.67 20.66 -8.56
C LYS A 756 -1.46 21.92 -8.25
N LYS A 757 -2.36 22.28 -9.14
CA LYS A 757 -3.35 23.34 -8.96
C LYS A 757 -4.75 22.76 -9.00
N GLU A 758 -5.53 22.98 -7.95
CA GLU A 758 -6.96 22.66 -7.90
C GLU A 758 -7.80 23.90 -8.26
N PHE A 759 -8.89 23.70 -9.00
CA PHE A 759 -9.83 24.74 -9.44
C PHE A 759 -11.26 24.16 -9.53
N ALA A 760 -12.23 25.00 -9.82
CA ALA A 760 -13.66 24.64 -9.88
C ALA A 760 -14.13 23.93 -8.57
N ASP A 761 -13.88 24.55 -7.41
CA ASP A 761 -14.23 23.99 -6.10
C ASP A 761 -13.68 22.58 -5.88
N LYS A 762 -12.43 22.34 -6.29
CA LYS A 762 -11.73 21.05 -6.27
C LYS A 762 -12.33 19.97 -7.16
N LYS A 763 -13.21 20.32 -8.11
CA LYS A 763 -13.72 19.39 -9.11
C LYS A 763 -12.71 19.09 -10.20
N ALA A 764 -11.81 20.03 -10.49
CA ALA A 764 -10.77 19.84 -11.47
C ALA A 764 -9.40 20.16 -10.90
N SER A 765 -8.36 19.51 -11.42
CA SER A 765 -6.97 19.84 -11.09
C SER A 765 -6.04 19.61 -12.27
N LEU A 766 -4.99 20.43 -12.34
CA LEU A 766 -3.88 20.28 -13.27
C LEU A 766 -2.59 20.09 -12.47
N GLY A 767 -1.79 19.09 -12.84
CA GLY A 767 -0.53 18.78 -12.17
C GLY A 767 0.62 18.67 -13.16
N LEU A 768 1.81 19.06 -12.73
CA LEU A 768 3.06 18.87 -13.44
C LEU A 768 4.03 18.15 -12.52
N ALA A 769 4.63 17.07 -13.02
CA ALA A 769 5.63 16.29 -12.28
C ALA A 769 6.91 16.10 -13.10
N ALA A 770 8.05 16.18 -12.41
CA ALA A 770 9.36 15.87 -12.96
C ALA A 770 9.94 14.66 -12.23
N GLU A 771 10.36 13.66 -12.99
CA GLU A 771 10.88 12.38 -12.51
C GLU A 771 12.38 12.27 -12.84
N ASN A 772 13.19 11.87 -11.86
CA ASN A 772 14.63 11.57 -12.00
C ASN A 772 15.45 12.66 -12.74
N PHE A 773 15.09 13.92 -12.55
CA PHE A 773 15.62 15.05 -13.34
C PHE A 773 17.07 15.43 -13.01
N LEU A 774 17.61 15.03 -11.85
CA LEU A 774 18.98 15.33 -11.43
C LEU A 774 20.04 14.47 -12.15
N SER A 775 19.64 13.29 -12.68
CA SER A 775 20.55 12.39 -13.39
C SER A 775 19.95 12.01 -14.74
N ARG A 776 20.79 11.99 -15.79
CA ARG A 776 20.37 11.57 -17.13
C ARG A 776 20.10 10.06 -17.18
N ARG A 777 20.86 9.27 -16.42
CA ARG A 777 20.78 7.82 -16.37
C ARG A 777 21.00 7.31 -14.96
N PHE A 778 20.42 6.19 -14.65
CA PHE A 778 20.65 5.42 -13.45
C PHE A 778 21.46 4.17 -13.80
N LYS A 779 22.48 3.83 -13.01
CA LYS A 779 23.29 2.62 -13.17
C LYS A 779 22.86 1.59 -12.12
N MET A 780 22.53 0.40 -12.56
CA MET A 780 22.38 -0.78 -11.72
C MET A 780 23.57 -1.70 -11.96
N HIS A 781 24.38 -1.93 -10.94
CA HIS A 781 25.61 -2.72 -11.01
C HIS A 781 25.40 -4.04 -10.29
N THR A 782 25.50 -5.17 -11.00
CA THR A 782 25.35 -6.52 -10.47
C THR A 782 26.66 -7.25 -10.64
N GLU A 783 27.13 -7.88 -9.55
CA GLU A 783 28.34 -8.68 -9.52
C GLU A 783 28.01 -10.05 -8.95
N LEU A 784 28.31 -11.10 -9.71
CA LEU A 784 28.07 -12.49 -9.37
C LEU A 784 29.36 -13.27 -9.50
N THR A 785 29.68 -14.07 -8.50
CA THR A 785 30.92 -14.82 -8.43
C THR A 785 30.66 -16.22 -7.90
N SER A 786 31.26 -17.18 -8.56
CA SER A 786 31.32 -18.59 -8.19
C SER A 786 32.73 -19.09 -8.52
N PRO A 787 33.17 -20.23 -8.01
CA PRO A 787 34.46 -20.81 -8.41
C PRO A 787 34.63 -20.96 -9.92
N ASP A 788 33.55 -21.24 -10.65
CA ASP A 788 33.57 -21.54 -12.07
C ASP A 788 33.14 -20.34 -12.96
N PHE A 789 32.73 -19.23 -12.37
CA PHE A 789 32.44 -18.01 -13.13
C PHE A 789 32.54 -16.73 -12.30
N ASN A 790 32.83 -15.65 -12.99
CA ASN A 790 32.68 -14.28 -12.50
C ASN A 790 31.91 -13.47 -13.54
N GLN A 791 30.87 -12.74 -13.13
CA GLN A 791 30.03 -11.94 -14.01
C GLN A 791 29.80 -10.56 -13.43
N VAL A 792 30.08 -9.53 -14.20
CA VAL A 792 29.75 -8.14 -13.92
C VAL A 792 28.78 -7.66 -14.97
N ASN A 793 27.61 -7.19 -14.53
CA ASN A 793 26.57 -6.67 -15.41
C ASN A 793 26.13 -5.27 -14.98
N ASP A 794 26.35 -4.28 -15.84
CA ASP A 794 25.95 -2.91 -15.66
C ASP A 794 24.75 -2.57 -16.57
N ILE A 795 23.64 -2.16 -15.95
CA ILE A 795 22.45 -1.72 -16.67
C ILE A 795 22.27 -0.22 -16.46
N PHE A 796 22.30 0.53 -17.54
CA PHE A 796 22.06 1.98 -17.56
C PHE A 796 20.63 2.25 -18.02
N MET A 797 19.82 2.81 -17.16
CA MET A 797 18.43 3.18 -17.43
C MET A 797 18.28 4.67 -17.63
N TYR A 798 17.70 5.09 -18.77
CA TYR A 798 17.41 6.49 -19.07
C TYR A 798 15.98 6.80 -18.64
N ASN A 799 15.81 7.25 -17.39
CA ASN A 799 14.52 7.34 -16.70
C ASN A 799 14.08 8.77 -16.35
N ARG A 800 14.69 9.80 -16.94
CA ARG A 800 14.25 11.20 -16.79
C ARG A 800 12.88 11.40 -17.45
N GLY A 801 11.92 11.93 -16.69
CA GLY A 801 10.55 12.11 -17.16
C GLY A 801 9.94 13.44 -16.75
N VAL A 802 9.01 13.92 -17.57
CA VAL A 802 8.09 15.02 -17.26
C VAL A 802 6.69 14.55 -17.60
N ARG A 803 5.73 14.82 -16.72
CA ARG A 803 4.34 14.40 -16.89
C ARG A 803 3.38 15.53 -16.52
N LEU A 804 2.42 15.78 -17.39
CA LEU A 804 1.27 16.64 -17.16
C LEU A 804 0.08 15.74 -16.79
N THR A 805 -0.68 16.10 -15.76
CA THR A 805 -1.86 15.34 -15.31
C THR A 805 -3.06 16.26 -15.23
N PHE A 806 -4.23 15.72 -15.58
CA PHE A 806 -5.52 16.38 -15.46
C PHE A 806 -6.51 15.45 -14.77
N THR A 807 -7.18 15.95 -13.73
CA THR A 807 -8.24 15.23 -13.01
C THR A 807 -9.55 16.00 -13.11
N TYR A 808 -10.65 15.26 -13.33
CA TYR A 808 -11.99 15.82 -13.30
C TYR A 808 -12.96 14.93 -12.53
N LYS A 809 -13.73 15.54 -11.62
CA LYS A 809 -14.71 14.87 -10.75
C LYS A 809 -16.14 15.21 -11.16
N ILE A 810 -16.95 14.19 -11.46
CA ILE A 810 -18.34 14.31 -11.89
C ILE A 810 -19.25 13.77 -10.79
N GLY A 811 -20.32 14.49 -10.46
CA GLY A 811 -21.34 14.08 -9.51
C GLY A 811 -20.93 14.24 -8.04
N LYS A 812 -21.81 13.85 -7.16
CA LYS A 812 -21.63 13.77 -5.70
C LYS A 812 -22.41 12.58 -5.17
N MET A 813 -21.83 11.83 -4.29
CA MET A 813 -22.58 10.85 -3.48
C MET A 813 -23.08 11.52 -2.21
N THR A 814 -24.34 11.34 -1.89
CA THR A 814 -25.00 11.83 -0.67
C THR A 814 -25.36 10.66 0.24
N MET A 815 -25.60 10.93 1.51
CA MET A 815 -25.89 9.88 2.48
C MET A 815 -27.37 9.81 2.80
N ASP A 816 -27.98 8.68 2.45
CA ASP A 816 -29.26 8.23 3.02
C ASP A 816 -29.30 6.71 3.09
N ALA A 817 -29.63 6.17 4.27
CA ALA A 817 -29.92 4.77 4.61
C ALA A 817 -28.84 3.86 5.25
N PRO A 818 -29.24 2.73 5.89
CA PRO A 818 -28.42 1.99 6.85
C PRO A 818 -27.45 0.95 6.27
N LYS A 819 -26.56 0.53 7.10
CA LYS A 819 -25.27 -0.18 6.98
C LYS A 819 -25.24 -1.57 6.37
N ARG A 820 -24.13 -1.92 5.63
CA ARG A 820 -23.78 -3.31 5.26
C ARG A 820 -22.30 -3.57 4.95
N LYS A 821 -21.87 -4.85 5.03
CA LYS A 821 -20.51 -5.37 4.91
C LYS A 821 -20.43 -6.47 3.84
N ALA A 822 -19.37 -6.56 3.02
CA ALA A 822 -19.03 -7.71 2.18
C ALA A 822 -17.59 -8.18 2.43
N LYS A 823 -17.27 -9.43 2.14
CA LYS A 823 -15.93 -10.03 2.17
C LYS A 823 -15.65 -10.67 0.82
N SER A 824 -14.43 -10.61 0.32
CA SER A 824 -14.00 -11.36 -0.85
C SER A 824 -12.69 -12.10 -0.62
N VAL A 825 -12.43 -13.10 -1.46
CA VAL A 825 -11.24 -13.94 -1.45
C VAL A 825 -10.31 -13.48 -2.55
N ASN A 826 -9.01 -13.42 -2.26
CA ASN A 826 -7.97 -13.18 -3.25
C ASN A 826 -6.81 -14.12 -2.99
N ASN A 827 -6.21 -14.68 -4.06
CA ASN A 827 -5.02 -15.50 -4.00
C ASN A 827 -3.91 -14.79 -4.78
N ASP A 828 -2.75 -14.63 -4.14
CA ASP A 828 -1.66 -13.83 -4.71
C ASP A 828 -0.47 -14.69 -5.15
N ASP A 829 -0.52 -16.00 -4.90
CA ASP A 829 0.62 -16.90 -4.96
C ASP A 829 1.09 -17.34 -6.37
N VAL A 830 0.29 -17.22 -7.41
CA VAL A 830 0.69 -17.63 -8.77
C VAL A 830 0.40 -16.54 -9.80
N LYS A 831 -0.09 -15.37 -9.38
CA LYS A 831 -0.26 -14.24 -10.31
C LYS A 831 1.10 -13.69 -10.68
N SER A 832 1.62 -14.30 -11.72
CA SER A 832 2.78 -13.95 -12.51
C SER A 832 3.51 -12.66 -12.12
N GLU A 833 4.59 -12.78 -11.43
CA GLU A 833 5.74 -11.96 -11.73
C GLU A 833 6.24 -12.38 -13.12
N GLY A 834 5.48 -12.05 -14.14
CA GLY A 834 5.92 -12.17 -15.53
C GLY A 834 6.97 -11.13 -15.82
N GLY A 835 8.17 -11.40 -15.44
CA GLY A 835 9.32 -10.60 -15.70
C GLY A 835 10.51 -11.51 -15.97
N GLY A 836 10.62 -12.01 -17.17
CA GLY A 836 11.93 -12.44 -17.68
C GLY A 836 12.90 -11.27 -17.48
N GLN A 837 14.10 -11.54 -17.06
CA GLN A 837 15.20 -10.61 -16.99
C GLN A 837 15.54 -10.07 -18.39
N SER A 838 14.77 -9.16 -18.89
CA SER A 838 15.15 -8.36 -20.03
C SER A 838 14.49 -6.99 -19.88
N GLY A 839 15.18 -6.14 -19.13
CA GLY A 839 14.80 -4.76 -18.93
C GLY A 839 14.36 -4.45 -17.50
N PRO A 840 14.70 -3.27 -17.00
CA PRO A 840 14.30 -2.84 -15.67
C PRO A 840 12.78 -2.83 -15.60
N ALA A 841 12.25 -3.51 -14.63
CA ALA A 841 10.84 -3.38 -14.30
C ALA A 841 10.51 -1.91 -14.15
N PRO A 842 9.41 -1.41 -14.72
CA PRO A 842 9.00 -0.04 -14.50
C PRO A 842 8.83 0.14 -12.98
N ALA A 843 9.39 1.22 -12.47
CA ALA A 843 9.27 1.63 -11.10
C ALA A 843 7.78 1.84 -10.74
N GLY A 844 7.16 0.84 -10.16
CA GLY A 844 5.73 0.86 -9.86
C GLY A 844 5.29 -0.54 -9.47
N GLY A 845 5.65 -1.01 -8.30
CA GLY A 845 5.32 -2.31 -7.77
C GLY A 845 6.58 -3.10 -7.44
N GLY A 846 7.33 -2.62 -6.45
CA GLY A 846 8.39 -3.41 -5.89
C GLY A 846 7.82 -4.55 -5.11
N ASN A 847 7.83 -5.75 -5.65
CA ASN A 847 8.00 -6.88 -4.79
C ASN A 847 9.43 -6.77 -4.25
N ALA A 848 9.59 -6.27 -3.05
CA ALA A 848 10.80 -6.58 -2.32
C ALA A 848 10.82 -8.11 -2.18
N PRO A 849 11.87 -8.80 -2.57
CA PRO A 849 12.04 -10.16 -2.11
C PRO A 849 11.97 -10.12 -0.59
N ARG A 850 11.19 -10.98 -0.04
CA ARG A 850 11.05 -11.12 1.41
C ARG A 850 12.34 -11.58 2.05
#